data_72f0eca2cdc499dbf9cb5ae28ce50749
#
_entry.id   72f0eca2cdc499dbf9cb5ae28ce50749
#
_cell.length_a   1.000
_cell.length_b   1.000
_cell.length_c   1.000
_cell.angle_alpha   90.00
_cell.angle_beta   90.00
_cell.angle_gamma   90.00
#
_symmetry.space_group_name_H-M   'P 1'
#
loop_
_entity.id
_entity.type
_entity.pdbx_description
1 polymer ?
#
loop_
_entity_poly.entity_id
_entity_poly.type
_entity_poly.pdbx_seq_one_letter_code
_entity_poly.pdbx_strand_id
1 'polypeptide(L)'
;MEQKSTRKVWQDKAYQMEIPELLRAVESPVETGLSSVDVAKRQAEYGSNALEVEKHSSLLEKFIEQFKDFMIIILLAAAAVSLFASHEWHDAVIILLVVVLNAIMGVIQEAKAEEAIDALKEMASPDARVRRNGNVETIKSHELVPGDIVLLEAGDIVPADMRLLEANSLKVEEAALTGESVPVDKDIAPITLEDAGIGDRKNMVYSGTNVTYGRAVAVVTAIGMDTEVGHIANMLAHAEKTKTPLQRDQDRLGKSLTIMILAIAAVTFVVGLLRGRAITDMLLVSISLAVAAIPEGLPAISTIILSLGTRSMAERKALVRTLPAVETLGGTQVICSDKTGTLTLNQMTIEKVYFDGKLQDRSVEIPVDNPLLRSLVLANDSKLDAEGKLIGDPTETAMVQFALDQHFPLQENESRYPRVQELPFDSSRKLMSTFHPMGGEFLLCTKGAPDQLLQRCSHIVENGEVRPLTEEDRKAILSENTKMAREALRVLAAAYQICNAVPDSPRSEEVEQNLIFAGLVGMIDPERKEAAAAIAVAKGAGVRTVMITGDHAETAQAIAERLGILPMGEDNRCHVLTGAELEMMSDEELEKKVPEISVYARVSPEHKVRIVRAWQKNGKIVSMTGDGVNDAPALKQADIGVGMGITGTEVSKGASDMVLADDNFETIVVAIEEGRKVFSNIQKAVQYLLSANFGEVITLFVATLLGWTILQPVHILWINLVTDVFPAIALGMEKAEPDVMQRKPREKSSSFLSNGVLESILYQGVLEGGLTLFIYWLAGQYFHEENLSETMAFATLGLLQLFHAFNVKSVFRSLFNGNPLDNIYLNGAALLSAFLLLGVIITPGINQFFDVTPPSLMQWGIVFGISFSIIVFVEIAKAIFRTVRKQA
;
A
#
# COMPACT_ATOMS: atom_id res chain seq x y z
N MET A 1 -5.45 -39.00 2.59
CA MET A 1 -5.68 -39.57 1.24
C MET A 1 -5.03 -38.62 0.27
N GLU A 2 -3.85 -38.96 -0.26
CA GLU A 2 -3.15 -38.22 -1.28
C GLU A 2 -4.02 -38.23 -2.55
N GLN A 3 -4.61 -37.10 -2.92
CA GLN A 3 -5.06 -36.89 -4.28
C GLN A 3 -3.81 -36.76 -5.18
N LYS A 4 -3.38 -37.85 -5.78
CA LYS A 4 -2.52 -37.81 -6.95
C LYS A 4 -3.30 -37.07 -8.03
N SER A 5 -3.00 -35.80 -8.26
CA SER A 5 -3.32 -35.08 -9.47
C SER A 5 -2.73 -35.89 -10.63
N THR A 6 -3.56 -36.54 -11.44
CA THR A 6 -3.12 -37.19 -12.69
C THR A 6 -2.87 -36.06 -13.69
N ARG A 7 -1.65 -35.49 -13.70
CA ARG A 7 -1.21 -34.55 -14.72
C ARG A 7 -1.47 -35.14 -16.09
N LYS A 8 -2.11 -34.39 -16.96
CA LYS A 8 -2.33 -34.82 -18.36
C LYS A 8 -1.01 -34.69 -19.12
N VAL A 9 -0.75 -35.59 -20.04
CA VAL A 9 0.53 -35.68 -20.81
C VAL A 9 0.89 -34.35 -21.48
N TRP A 10 -0.09 -33.54 -21.88
CA TRP A 10 0.13 -32.25 -22.52
C TRP A 10 0.63 -31.17 -21.55
N GLN A 11 0.41 -31.30 -20.24
CA GLN A 11 0.93 -30.36 -19.26
C GLN A 11 2.47 -30.42 -19.16
N ASP A 12 3.02 -31.65 -19.16
CA ASP A 12 4.47 -31.84 -19.02
C ASP A 12 5.21 -31.69 -20.36
N LYS A 13 4.55 -31.92 -21.50
CA LYS A 13 5.15 -31.99 -22.84
C LYS A 13 4.70 -30.90 -23.80
N ALA A 14 4.04 -29.85 -23.31
CA ALA A 14 3.55 -28.76 -24.15
C ALA A 14 4.64 -28.11 -25.03
N TYR A 15 5.86 -28.02 -24.53
CA TYR A 15 7.01 -27.45 -25.26
C TYR A 15 7.49 -28.31 -26.44
N GLN A 16 7.17 -29.62 -26.46
CA GLN A 16 7.53 -30.55 -27.51
C GLN A 16 6.46 -30.65 -28.61
N MET A 17 5.19 -30.31 -28.25
CA MET A 17 4.05 -30.52 -29.14
C MET A 17 3.96 -29.44 -30.22
N GLU A 18 3.53 -29.85 -31.42
CA GLU A 18 3.08 -28.91 -32.45
C GLU A 18 1.81 -28.19 -32.01
N ILE A 19 1.69 -26.91 -32.35
CA ILE A 19 0.55 -26.06 -31.95
C ILE A 19 -0.81 -26.70 -32.25
N PRO A 20 -1.08 -27.26 -33.46
CA PRO A 20 -2.37 -27.87 -33.74
C PRO A 20 -2.65 -29.15 -32.91
N GLU A 21 -1.62 -29.89 -32.52
CA GLU A 21 -1.74 -31.06 -31.69
C GLU A 21 -2.06 -30.65 -30.23
N LEU A 22 -1.35 -29.67 -29.71
CA LEU A 22 -1.59 -29.14 -28.36
C LEU A 22 -3.01 -28.59 -28.23
N LEU A 23 -3.45 -27.75 -29.17
CA LEU A 23 -4.79 -27.15 -29.15
C LEU A 23 -5.91 -28.19 -29.17
N ARG A 24 -5.71 -29.30 -29.88
CA ARG A 24 -6.65 -30.45 -29.86
C ARG A 24 -6.61 -31.16 -28.51
N ALA A 25 -5.42 -31.36 -27.94
CA ALA A 25 -5.27 -32.02 -26.64
C ALA A 25 -5.86 -31.20 -25.48
N VAL A 26 -5.76 -29.86 -25.58
CA VAL A 26 -6.31 -28.90 -24.62
C VAL A 26 -7.77 -28.53 -24.88
N GLU A 27 -8.31 -28.95 -26.05
CA GLU A 27 -9.67 -28.63 -26.49
C GLU A 27 -9.99 -27.14 -26.47
N SER A 28 -9.09 -26.29 -26.99
CA SER A 28 -9.24 -24.85 -27.00
C SER A 28 -9.12 -24.28 -28.40
N PRO A 29 -10.19 -23.65 -28.96
CA PRO A 29 -10.13 -22.96 -30.24
C PRO A 29 -9.47 -21.58 -30.09
N VAL A 30 -8.43 -21.29 -30.89
CA VAL A 30 -7.64 -20.03 -30.77
C VAL A 30 -8.47 -18.81 -31.08
N GLU A 31 -9.37 -18.86 -32.08
CA GLU A 31 -10.12 -17.71 -32.57
C GLU A 31 -11.23 -17.26 -31.58
N THR A 32 -11.89 -18.24 -30.94
CA THR A 32 -13.02 -17.96 -30.04
C THR A 32 -12.67 -18.08 -28.57
N GLY A 33 -11.58 -18.79 -28.24
CA GLY A 33 -11.29 -19.16 -26.85
C GLY A 33 -12.33 -20.12 -26.25
N LEU A 34 -12.27 -20.34 -24.95
CA LEU A 34 -13.20 -21.21 -24.22
C LEU A 34 -14.59 -20.57 -24.10
N SER A 35 -15.62 -21.42 -24.09
CA SER A 35 -16.97 -20.97 -23.74
C SER A 35 -17.12 -20.83 -22.22
N SER A 36 -18.07 -20.00 -21.76
CA SER A 36 -18.35 -19.83 -20.32
C SER A 36 -18.72 -21.16 -19.63
N VAL A 37 -19.31 -22.11 -20.34
CA VAL A 37 -19.65 -23.43 -19.83
C VAL A 37 -18.39 -24.28 -19.63
N ASP A 38 -17.45 -24.21 -20.58
CA ASP A 38 -16.17 -24.94 -20.48
C ASP A 38 -15.30 -24.36 -19.36
N VAL A 39 -15.29 -23.04 -19.21
CA VAL A 39 -14.59 -22.37 -18.11
C VAL A 39 -15.13 -22.84 -16.75
N ALA A 40 -16.45 -22.82 -16.53
CA ALA A 40 -17.04 -23.28 -15.27
C ALA A 40 -16.74 -24.77 -14.98
N LYS A 41 -16.74 -25.61 -16.02
CA LYS A 41 -16.39 -27.02 -15.89
C LYS A 41 -14.91 -27.20 -15.49
N ARG A 42 -14.01 -26.44 -16.13
CA ARG A 42 -12.57 -26.49 -15.84
C ARG A 42 -12.22 -25.90 -14.48
N GLN A 43 -12.90 -24.83 -14.05
CA GLN A 43 -12.76 -24.32 -12.69
C GLN A 43 -13.13 -25.36 -11.63
N ALA A 44 -14.19 -26.15 -11.88
CA ALA A 44 -14.57 -27.25 -10.99
C ALA A 44 -13.58 -28.43 -11.00
N GLU A 45 -12.89 -28.67 -12.16
CA GLU A 45 -11.92 -29.77 -12.33
C GLU A 45 -10.52 -29.40 -11.81
N TYR A 46 -10.02 -28.19 -12.12
CA TYR A 46 -8.62 -27.78 -11.87
C TYR A 46 -8.48 -26.81 -10.67
N GLY A 47 -9.58 -26.24 -10.20
CA GLY A 47 -9.56 -25.22 -9.13
C GLY A 47 -9.19 -23.82 -9.61
N SER A 48 -8.77 -22.99 -8.69
CA SER A 48 -8.34 -21.61 -8.93
C SER A 48 -6.85 -21.54 -9.28
N ASN A 49 -6.44 -20.60 -10.13
CA ASN A 49 -5.04 -20.30 -10.40
C ASN A 49 -4.44 -19.49 -9.23
N ALA A 50 -4.32 -20.14 -8.09
CA ALA A 50 -3.71 -19.58 -6.87
C ALA A 50 -2.69 -20.56 -6.29
N LEU A 51 -1.62 -20.02 -5.75
CA LEU A 51 -0.65 -20.82 -5.00
C LEU A 51 -1.26 -21.11 -3.62
N GLU A 52 -1.73 -22.34 -3.41
CA GLU A 52 -2.15 -22.81 -2.09
C GLU A 52 -0.92 -23.00 -1.21
N VAL A 53 -0.48 -21.95 -0.54
CA VAL A 53 0.68 -21.99 0.38
C VAL A 53 0.30 -22.61 1.73
N GLU A 54 -0.98 -22.63 2.11
CA GLU A 54 -1.47 -23.24 3.35
C GLU A 54 -2.92 -23.73 3.19
N LYS A 55 -3.18 -24.97 3.62
CA LYS A 55 -4.55 -25.39 3.91
C LYS A 55 -5.00 -24.63 5.15
N HIS A 56 -6.08 -23.87 5.06
CA HIS A 56 -6.73 -23.33 6.25
C HIS A 56 -7.02 -24.46 7.24
N SER A 57 -6.45 -24.38 8.42
CA SER A 57 -6.75 -25.32 9.48
C SER A 57 -8.24 -25.24 9.82
N SER A 58 -8.89 -26.38 10.00
CA SER A 58 -10.30 -26.39 10.38
C SER A 58 -10.50 -25.69 11.72
N LEU A 59 -11.70 -25.12 11.96
CA LEU A 59 -12.01 -24.49 13.26
C LEU A 59 -11.75 -25.42 14.45
N LEU A 60 -11.93 -26.73 14.25
CA LEU A 60 -11.63 -27.74 15.29
C LEU A 60 -10.12 -27.88 15.51
N GLU A 61 -9.32 -27.88 14.45
CA GLU A 61 -7.85 -27.92 14.57
C GLU A 61 -7.33 -26.67 15.29
N LYS A 62 -7.81 -25.48 14.92
CA LYS A 62 -7.51 -24.22 15.61
C LYS A 62 -7.90 -24.28 17.08
N PHE A 63 -9.08 -24.80 17.40
CA PHE A 63 -9.52 -24.97 18.77
C PHE A 63 -8.58 -25.89 19.56
N ILE A 64 -8.15 -27.01 18.98
CA ILE A 64 -7.19 -27.91 19.61
C ILE A 64 -5.80 -27.28 19.75
N GLU A 65 -5.41 -26.44 18.77
CA GLU A 65 -4.13 -25.72 18.81
C GLU A 65 -4.08 -24.70 19.96
N GLN A 66 -5.20 -24.08 20.31
CA GLN A 66 -5.26 -23.18 21.47
C GLN A 66 -4.81 -23.90 22.77
N PHE A 67 -5.06 -25.21 22.93
CA PHE A 67 -4.62 -25.98 24.09
C PHE A 67 -3.11 -26.24 24.14
N LYS A 68 -2.36 -25.90 23.08
CA LYS A 68 -0.89 -25.92 23.09
C LYS A 68 -0.31 -24.59 23.58
N ASP A 69 -1.15 -23.58 23.76
CA ASP A 69 -0.73 -22.30 24.33
C ASP A 69 -0.20 -22.48 25.76
N PHE A 70 0.92 -21.83 26.05
CA PHE A 70 1.61 -21.96 27.35
C PHE A 70 0.71 -21.54 28.53
N MET A 71 -0.14 -20.54 28.33
CA MET A 71 -1.07 -20.04 29.33
C MET A 71 -2.17 -21.04 29.63
N ILE A 72 -2.76 -21.61 28.62
CA ILE A 72 -3.80 -22.63 28.75
C ILE A 72 -3.23 -23.87 29.47
N ILE A 73 -1.98 -24.25 29.18
CA ILE A 73 -1.29 -25.33 29.90
C ILE A 73 -1.13 -24.98 31.39
N ILE A 74 -0.75 -23.74 31.72
CA ILE A 74 -0.68 -23.28 33.11
C ILE A 74 -2.04 -23.34 33.80
N LEU A 75 -3.09 -22.87 33.12
CA LEU A 75 -4.45 -22.91 33.64
C LEU A 75 -4.96 -24.36 33.88
N LEU A 76 -4.66 -25.26 32.95
CA LEU A 76 -4.98 -26.68 33.10
C LEU A 76 -4.21 -27.29 34.27
N ALA A 77 -2.95 -26.89 34.48
CA ALA A 77 -2.19 -27.28 35.66
C ALA A 77 -2.80 -26.73 36.95
N ALA A 78 -3.26 -25.48 36.94
CA ALA A 78 -3.98 -24.88 38.07
C ALA A 78 -5.28 -25.61 38.37
N ALA A 79 -6.08 -25.94 37.36
CA ALA A 79 -7.29 -26.73 37.53
C ALA A 79 -7.00 -28.12 38.12
N ALA A 80 -5.91 -28.75 37.69
CA ALA A 80 -5.47 -30.02 38.22
C ALA A 80 -5.02 -29.89 39.69
N VAL A 81 -4.28 -28.86 40.05
CA VAL A 81 -3.87 -28.57 41.44
C VAL A 81 -5.10 -28.31 42.32
N SER A 82 -6.06 -27.51 41.86
CA SER A 82 -7.32 -27.24 42.57
C SER A 82 -8.12 -28.50 42.82
N LEU A 83 -8.23 -29.37 41.79
CA LEU A 83 -8.98 -30.63 41.89
C LEU A 83 -8.30 -31.66 42.80
N PHE A 84 -6.99 -31.88 42.63
CA PHE A 84 -6.29 -32.99 43.24
C PHE A 84 -5.61 -32.64 44.58
N ALA A 85 -5.11 -31.40 44.72
CA ALA A 85 -4.37 -30.95 45.90
C ALA A 85 -5.25 -30.20 46.89
N SER A 86 -6.12 -29.30 46.43
CA SER A 86 -7.01 -28.49 47.27
C SER A 86 -8.37 -29.15 47.49
N HIS A 87 -8.75 -30.16 46.71
CA HIS A 87 -10.07 -30.82 46.67
C HIS A 87 -11.24 -29.84 46.40
N GLU A 88 -10.96 -28.72 45.75
CA GLU A 88 -11.94 -27.68 45.37
C GLU A 88 -12.39 -27.90 43.91
N TRP A 89 -13.38 -28.81 43.75
CA TRP A 89 -13.85 -29.16 42.40
C TRP A 89 -14.57 -28.00 41.73
N HIS A 90 -15.13 -27.04 42.47
CA HIS A 90 -15.82 -25.88 41.93
C HIS A 90 -14.83 -24.99 41.15
N ASP A 91 -13.69 -24.68 41.74
CA ASP A 91 -12.65 -23.85 41.15
C ASP A 91 -12.08 -24.51 39.90
N ALA A 92 -11.84 -25.83 39.97
CA ALA A 92 -11.36 -26.56 38.81
C ALA A 92 -12.34 -26.48 37.62
N VAL A 93 -13.66 -26.60 37.88
CA VAL A 93 -14.70 -26.51 36.87
C VAL A 93 -14.76 -25.07 36.28
N ILE A 94 -14.63 -24.05 37.13
CA ILE A 94 -14.64 -22.66 36.71
C ILE A 94 -13.43 -22.37 35.83
N ILE A 95 -12.21 -22.77 36.22
CA ILE A 95 -10.98 -22.59 35.43
C ILE A 95 -11.13 -23.29 34.08
N LEU A 96 -11.65 -24.52 34.04
CA LEU A 96 -11.88 -25.23 32.79
C LEU A 96 -12.91 -24.55 31.89
N LEU A 97 -13.99 -23.99 32.46
CA LEU A 97 -14.97 -23.23 31.69
C LEU A 97 -14.33 -22.01 31.06
N VAL A 98 -13.52 -21.28 31.82
CA VAL A 98 -12.81 -20.11 31.32
C VAL A 98 -11.78 -20.48 30.25
N VAL A 99 -11.05 -21.57 30.43
CA VAL A 99 -10.12 -22.12 29.43
C VAL A 99 -10.86 -22.40 28.10
N VAL A 100 -12.03 -23.03 28.17
CA VAL A 100 -12.85 -23.30 26.97
C VAL A 100 -13.34 -22.01 26.33
N LEU A 101 -13.80 -21.03 27.13
CA LEU A 101 -14.24 -19.73 26.62
C LEU A 101 -13.08 -18.97 25.99
N ASN A 102 -11.90 -18.96 26.59
CA ASN A 102 -10.71 -18.35 26.06
C ASN A 102 -10.27 -19.00 24.72
N ALA A 103 -10.29 -20.34 24.67
CA ALA A 103 -9.99 -21.07 23.44
C ALA A 103 -10.99 -20.74 22.32
N ILE A 104 -12.29 -20.60 22.61
CA ILE A 104 -13.32 -20.20 21.64
C ILE A 104 -13.04 -18.76 21.15
N MET A 105 -12.75 -17.84 22.06
CA MET A 105 -12.42 -16.44 21.70
C MET A 105 -11.15 -16.35 20.86
N GLY A 106 -10.11 -17.12 21.21
CA GLY A 106 -8.89 -17.22 20.42
C GLY A 106 -9.15 -17.69 19.00
N VAL A 107 -9.97 -18.72 18.80
CA VAL A 107 -10.37 -19.21 17.47
C VAL A 107 -11.14 -18.14 16.68
N ILE A 108 -12.07 -17.41 17.33
CA ILE A 108 -12.82 -16.34 16.67
C ILE A 108 -11.89 -15.20 16.24
N GLN A 109 -10.96 -14.80 17.09
CA GLN A 109 -9.98 -13.74 16.77
C GLN A 109 -9.06 -14.17 15.64
N GLU A 110 -8.54 -15.40 15.67
CA GLU A 110 -7.68 -15.96 14.63
C GLU A 110 -8.41 -16.08 13.28
N ALA A 111 -9.65 -16.60 13.29
CA ALA A 111 -10.47 -16.70 12.08
C ALA A 111 -10.75 -15.34 11.45
N LYS A 112 -11.05 -14.31 12.26
CA LYS A 112 -11.24 -12.94 11.75
C LYS A 112 -9.96 -12.33 11.20
N ALA A 113 -8.81 -12.61 11.81
CA ALA A 113 -7.52 -12.13 11.30
C ALA A 113 -7.18 -12.78 9.95
N GLU A 114 -7.44 -14.08 9.79
CA GLU A 114 -7.25 -14.78 8.51
C GLU A 114 -8.20 -14.27 7.42
N GLU A 115 -9.49 -14.14 7.70
CA GLU A 115 -10.48 -13.60 6.76
C GLU A 115 -10.04 -12.24 6.21
N ALA A 116 -9.47 -11.42 7.07
CA ALA A 116 -8.95 -10.11 6.70
C ALA A 116 -7.71 -10.20 5.80
N ILE A 117 -6.81 -11.14 6.04
CA ILE A 117 -5.63 -11.40 5.21
C ILE A 117 -6.04 -11.93 3.83
N ASP A 118 -7.01 -12.82 3.78
CA ASP A 118 -7.48 -13.41 2.52
C ASP A 118 -8.18 -12.39 1.63
N ALA A 119 -9.00 -11.51 2.21
CA ALA A 119 -9.58 -10.39 1.47
C ALA A 119 -8.51 -9.48 0.83
N LEU A 120 -7.37 -9.28 1.50
CA LEU A 120 -6.23 -8.55 0.96
C LEU A 120 -5.56 -9.26 -0.23
N LYS A 121 -5.36 -10.57 -0.12
CA LYS A 121 -4.77 -11.38 -1.20
C LYS A 121 -5.62 -11.34 -2.45
N GLU A 122 -6.94 -11.41 -2.31
CA GLU A 122 -7.89 -11.33 -3.43
C GLU A 122 -7.83 -9.97 -4.14
N MET A 123 -7.75 -8.87 -3.39
CA MET A 123 -7.60 -7.52 -3.94
C MET A 123 -6.27 -7.31 -4.68
N ALA A 124 -5.23 -8.05 -4.35
CA ALA A 124 -3.89 -7.94 -4.92
C ALA A 124 -3.65 -8.83 -6.14
N SER A 125 -4.64 -9.60 -6.59
CA SER A 125 -4.51 -10.50 -7.75
C SER A 125 -4.29 -9.71 -9.05
N PRO A 126 -3.25 -10.03 -9.86
CA PRO A 126 -3.00 -9.37 -11.14
C PRO A 126 -4.14 -9.57 -12.13
N ASP A 127 -4.25 -8.67 -13.10
CA ASP A 127 -5.19 -8.79 -14.21
C ASP A 127 -4.59 -9.63 -15.35
N ALA A 128 -5.42 -10.33 -16.09
CA ALA A 128 -5.05 -11.11 -17.28
C ALA A 128 -6.03 -10.84 -18.42
N ARG A 129 -5.51 -10.59 -19.62
CA ARG A 129 -6.33 -10.42 -20.82
C ARG A 129 -6.52 -11.76 -21.51
N VAL A 130 -7.75 -12.20 -21.59
CA VAL A 130 -8.12 -13.51 -22.17
C VAL A 130 -9.09 -13.37 -23.31
N ARG A 131 -9.05 -14.35 -24.21
CA ARG A 131 -10.06 -14.50 -25.26
C ARG A 131 -11.01 -15.60 -24.86
N ARG A 132 -12.28 -15.24 -24.60
CA ARG A 132 -13.38 -16.17 -24.27
C ARG A 132 -14.62 -15.79 -25.08
N ASN A 133 -15.41 -16.78 -25.52
CA ASN A 133 -16.62 -16.57 -26.32
C ASN A 133 -16.42 -15.67 -27.56
N GLY A 134 -15.23 -15.64 -28.13
CA GLY A 134 -14.87 -14.80 -29.30
C GLY A 134 -14.53 -13.35 -28.96
N ASN A 135 -14.61 -12.94 -27.70
CA ASN A 135 -14.27 -11.59 -27.23
C ASN A 135 -13.01 -11.60 -26.37
N VAL A 136 -12.29 -10.47 -26.39
CA VAL A 136 -11.18 -10.23 -25.46
C VAL A 136 -11.74 -9.54 -24.22
N GLU A 137 -11.50 -10.12 -23.07
CA GLU A 137 -11.93 -9.59 -21.77
C GLU A 137 -10.76 -9.59 -20.77
N THR A 138 -10.80 -8.69 -19.80
CA THR A 138 -9.85 -8.67 -18.69
C THR A 138 -10.49 -9.33 -17.48
N ILE A 139 -9.81 -10.36 -16.96
CA ILE A 139 -10.22 -11.10 -15.77
C ILE A 139 -9.12 -11.07 -14.72
N LYS A 140 -9.43 -11.46 -13.49
CA LYS A 140 -8.40 -11.67 -12.49
C LYS A 140 -7.62 -12.95 -12.78
N SER A 141 -6.30 -12.93 -12.56
CA SER A 141 -5.43 -14.08 -12.88
C SER A 141 -5.84 -15.37 -12.17
N HIS A 142 -6.46 -15.29 -10.99
CA HIS A 142 -6.94 -16.46 -10.26
C HIS A 142 -8.13 -17.17 -10.91
N GLU A 143 -8.80 -16.51 -11.85
CA GLU A 143 -9.93 -17.08 -12.61
C GLU A 143 -9.50 -17.84 -13.87
N LEU A 144 -8.18 -17.86 -14.19
CA LEU A 144 -7.64 -18.59 -15.32
C LEU A 144 -7.80 -20.10 -15.16
N VAL A 145 -8.07 -20.74 -16.27
CA VAL A 145 -8.15 -22.21 -16.35
C VAL A 145 -7.26 -22.74 -17.47
N PRO A 146 -6.76 -24.00 -17.36
CA PRO A 146 -6.01 -24.61 -18.46
C PRO A 146 -6.82 -24.59 -19.75
N GLY A 147 -6.20 -24.11 -20.85
CA GLY A 147 -6.84 -23.92 -22.14
C GLY A 147 -7.35 -22.50 -22.41
N ASP A 148 -7.30 -21.57 -21.47
CA ASP A 148 -7.54 -20.16 -21.76
C ASP A 148 -6.52 -19.63 -22.78
N ILE A 149 -6.99 -18.79 -23.71
CA ILE A 149 -6.12 -18.06 -24.65
C ILE A 149 -5.83 -16.71 -24.07
N VAL A 150 -4.58 -16.47 -23.70
CA VAL A 150 -4.10 -15.25 -23.06
C VAL A 150 -3.34 -14.39 -24.05
N LEU A 151 -3.58 -13.07 -24.02
CA LEU A 151 -2.84 -12.09 -24.79
C LEU A 151 -1.83 -11.41 -23.87
N LEU A 152 -0.56 -11.40 -24.28
CA LEU A 152 0.54 -10.82 -23.55
C LEU A 152 1.16 -9.67 -24.34
N GLU A 153 1.55 -8.63 -23.64
CA GLU A 153 2.34 -7.52 -24.19
C GLU A 153 3.36 -6.99 -23.18
N ALA A 154 4.29 -6.16 -23.67
CA ALA A 154 5.34 -5.62 -22.82
C ALA A 154 4.75 -4.89 -21.61
N GLY A 155 5.21 -5.24 -20.41
CA GLY A 155 4.72 -4.73 -19.13
C GLY A 155 3.77 -5.67 -18.38
N ASP A 156 3.33 -6.77 -19.00
CA ASP A 156 2.51 -7.78 -18.35
C ASP A 156 3.36 -8.73 -17.47
N ILE A 157 2.78 -9.18 -16.37
CA ILE A 157 3.25 -10.37 -15.65
C ILE A 157 2.56 -11.59 -16.29
N VAL A 158 3.34 -12.62 -16.58
CA VAL A 158 2.81 -13.89 -17.07
C VAL A 158 1.97 -14.54 -15.96
N PRO A 159 0.65 -14.73 -16.15
CA PRO A 159 -0.25 -15.09 -15.06
C PRO A 159 -0.33 -16.59 -14.75
N ALA A 160 0.17 -17.43 -15.64
CA ALA A 160 0.16 -18.88 -15.54
C ALA A 160 1.27 -19.48 -16.44
N ASP A 161 1.56 -20.76 -16.35
CA ASP A 161 2.46 -21.39 -17.31
C ASP A 161 1.73 -21.62 -18.64
N MET A 162 2.32 -21.13 -19.72
CA MET A 162 1.65 -21.08 -21.03
C MET A 162 2.58 -21.46 -22.17
N ARG A 163 2.01 -22.08 -23.20
CA ARG A 163 2.64 -22.36 -24.48
C ARG A 163 2.32 -21.24 -25.48
N LEU A 164 3.35 -20.67 -26.09
CA LEU A 164 3.21 -19.62 -27.09
C LEU A 164 2.61 -20.17 -28.38
N LEU A 165 1.59 -19.50 -28.87
CA LEU A 165 0.92 -19.76 -30.16
C LEU A 165 1.40 -18.77 -31.22
N GLU A 166 1.57 -17.51 -30.83
CA GLU A 166 2.12 -16.42 -31.65
C GLU A 166 3.10 -15.61 -30.81
N ALA A 167 4.22 -15.21 -31.39
CA ALA A 167 5.20 -14.34 -30.75
C ALA A 167 5.74 -13.32 -31.74
N ASN A 168 5.64 -12.04 -31.40
CA ASN A 168 6.16 -10.92 -32.18
C ASN A 168 7.23 -10.20 -31.37
N SER A 169 8.49 -10.53 -31.65
CA SER A 169 9.67 -9.98 -30.94
C SER A 169 9.57 -10.07 -29.41
N LEU A 170 8.97 -11.15 -28.89
CA LEU A 170 8.70 -11.32 -27.48
C LEU A 170 10.00 -11.56 -26.70
N LYS A 171 10.23 -10.76 -25.63
CA LYS A 171 11.30 -10.99 -24.67
C LYS A 171 10.69 -11.07 -23.26
N VAL A 172 11.12 -12.08 -22.51
CA VAL A 172 10.63 -12.36 -21.16
C VAL A 172 11.79 -12.45 -20.19
N GLU A 173 11.69 -11.76 -19.08
CA GLU A 173 12.63 -11.86 -17.97
C GLU A 173 12.25 -13.04 -17.08
N GLU A 174 13.10 -14.05 -17.05
CA GLU A 174 12.87 -15.31 -16.31
C GLU A 174 13.84 -15.48 -15.13
N ALA A 175 14.43 -14.39 -14.65
CA ALA A 175 15.45 -14.41 -13.59
C ALA A 175 15.00 -15.16 -12.31
N ALA A 176 13.73 -15.09 -11.97
CA ALA A 176 13.16 -15.77 -10.81
C ALA A 176 13.21 -17.31 -10.89
N LEU A 177 13.23 -17.85 -12.11
CA LEU A 177 13.24 -19.31 -12.37
C LEU A 177 14.61 -19.81 -12.85
N THR A 178 15.30 -19.02 -13.65
CA THR A 178 16.57 -19.44 -14.29
C THR A 178 17.82 -18.89 -13.60
N GLY A 179 17.67 -17.79 -12.82
CA GLY A 179 18.77 -17.03 -12.25
C GLY A 179 19.49 -16.09 -13.24
N GLU A 180 19.06 -16.07 -14.51
CA GLU A 180 19.65 -15.23 -15.56
C GLU A 180 18.88 -13.92 -15.67
N SER A 181 19.53 -12.78 -15.43
CA SER A 181 18.91 -11.45 -15.43
C SER A 181 18.68 -10.86 -16.83
N VAL A 182 19.19 -11.50 -17.88
CA VAL A 182 19.02 -11.02 -19.26
C VAL A 182 17.70 -11.55 -19.83
N PRO A 183 16.83 -10.69 -20.38
CA PRO A 183 15.58 -11.14 -20.99
C PRO A 183 15.83 -12.12 -22.13
N VAL A 184 15.07 -13.21 -22.14
CA VAL A 184 15.18 -14.30 -23.11
C VAL A 184 14.29 -14.02 -24.31
N ASP A 185 14.84 -14.13 -25.52
CA ASP A 185 14.05 -14.09 -26.77
C ASP A 185 13.20 -15.35 -26.88
N LYS A 186 11.92 -15.19 -27.10
CA LYS A 186 10.94 -16.29 -27.21
C LYS A 186 10.55 -16.58 -28.66
N ASP A 187 10.28 -17.85 -28.94
CA ASP A 187 9.91 -18.38 -30.27
C ASP A 187 8.72 -19.36 -30.09
N ILE A 188 8.08 -19.74 -31.22
CA ILE A 188 6.94 -20.66 -31.22
C ILE A 188 7.31 -22.10 -31.66
N ALA A 189 8.52 -22.32 -32.17
CA ALA A 189 8.94 -23.62 -32.69
C ALA A 189 8.93 -24.72 -31.60
N PRO A 190 8.47 -25.92 -31.88
CA PRO A 190 8.52 -27.02 -30.92
C PRO A 190 9.97 -27.43 -30.61
N ILE A 191 10.22 -27.79 -29.35
CA ILE A 191 11.56 -28.15 -28.86
C ILE A 191 11.66 -29.68 -28.82
N THR A 192 12.62 -30.22 -29.54
CA THR A 192 12.80 -31.67 -29.70
C THR A 192 13.58 -32.35 -28.57
N LEU A 193 14.17 -31.58 -27.67
CA LEU A 193 14.94 -32.11 -26.54
C LEU A 193 13.98 -32.74 -25.51
N GLU A 194 14.20 -34.00 -25.12
CA GLU A 194 13.28 -34.70 -24.21
C GLU A 194 13.22 -34.12 -22.79
N ASP A 195 14.36 -33.61 -22.27
CA ASP A 195 14.48 -33.03 -20.96
C ASP A 195 15.07 -31.61 -21.05
N ALA A 196 14.45 -30.72 -21.84
CA ALA A 196 14.86 -29.31 -21.90
C ALA A 196 14.68 -28.63 -20.55
N GLY A 197 15.73 -27.96 -20.07
CA GLY A 197 15.65 -27.11 -18.87
C GLY A 197 14.68 -25.94 -19.09
N ILE A 198 14.19 -25.32 -18.00
CA ILE A 198 13.24 -24.21 -18.08
C ILE A 198 13.75 -23.08 -18.99
N GLY A 199 15.02 -22.68 -18.85
CA GLY A 199 15.66 -21.64 -19.66
C GLY A 199 15.82 -21.98 -21.14
N ASP A 200 15.80 -23.28 -21.51
CA ASP A 200 15.92 -23.75 -22.89
C ASP A 200 14.55 -23.83 -23.60
N ARG A 201 13.44 -23.76 -22.85
CA ARG A 201 12.08 -23.83 -23.39
C ARG A 201 11.62 -22.49 -23.92
N LYS A 202 12.23 -22.03 -25.03
CA LYS A 202 11.96 -20.71 -25.63
C LYS A 202 10.51 -20.51 -26.12
N ASN A 203 9.74 -21.59 -26.27
CA ASN A 203 8.36 -21.56 -26.70
C ASN A 203 7.35 -21.61 -25.55
N MET A 204 7.83 -21.57 -24.32
CA MET A 204 7.02 -21.47 -23.09
C MET A 204 7.25 -20.13 -22.40
N VAL A 205 6.25 -19.69 -21.64
CA VAL A 205 6.34 -18.58 -20.67
C VAL A 205 5.76 -19.07 -19.35
N TYR A 206 6.32 -18.60 -18.25
CA TYR A 206 6.09 -19.16 -16.93
C TYR A 206 5.44 -18.15 -15.98
N SER A 207 4.58 -18.62 -15.12
CA SER A 207 3.92 -17.81 -14.09
C SER A 207 4.92 -16.97 -13.30
N GLY A 208 4.58 -15.69 -13.07
CA GLY A 208 5.40 -14.77 -12.28
C GLY A 208 6.63 -14.20 -13.01
N THR A 209 6.82 -14.48 -14.29
CA THR A 209 7.86 -13.85 -15.13
C THR A 209 7.33 -12.59 -15.81
N ASN A 210 8.23 -11.70 -16.25
CA ASN A 210 7.87 -10.38 -16.76
C ASN A 210 8.07 -10.27 -18.28
N VAL A 211 7.06 -9.82 -19.01
CA VAL A 211 7.21 -9.48 -20.44
C VAL A 211 7.87 -8.11 -20.57
N THR A 212 9.12 -8.09 -21.06
CA THR A 212 9.91 -6.86 -21.15
C THR A 212 9.79 -6.18 -22.51
N TYR A 213 9.49 -6.96 -23.58
CA TYR A 213 9.36 -6.43 -24.94
C TYR A 213 8.45 -7.32 -25.81
N GLY A 214 7.78 -6.73 -26.81
CA GLY A 214 6.98 -7.44 -27.79
C GLY A 214 5.57 -7.81 -27.32
N ARG A 215 4.93 -8.70 -28.05
CA ARG A 215 3.58 -9.22 -27.77
C ARG A 215 3.45 -10.68 -28.17
N ALA A 216 2.50 -11.39 -27.54
CA ALA A 216 2.26 -12.79 -27.84
C ALA A 216 0.79 -13.20 -27.60
N VAL A 217 0.42 -14.33 -28.21
CA VAL A 217 -0.79 -15.08 -27.88
C VAL A 217 -0.33 -16.44 -27.34
N ALA A 218 -0.85 -16.86 -26.21
CA ALA A 218 -0.45 -18.08 -25.54
C ALA A 218 -1.68 -18.87 -25.02
N VAL A 219 -1.54 -20.19 -24.89
CA VAL A 219 -2.55 -21.05 -24.28
C VAL A 219 -2.06 -21.52 -22.90
N VAL A 220 -2.91 -21.41 -21.90
CA VAL A 220 -2.62 -21.84 -20.53
C VAL A 220 -2.46 -23.36 -20.49
N THR A 221 -1.32 -23.83 -19.96
CA THR A 221 -0.99 -25.24 -19.82
C THR A 221 -1.00 -25.71 -18.37
N ALA A 222 -0.60 -24.85 -17.41
CA ALA A 222 -0.65 -25.16 -15.98
C ALA A 222 -1.03 -23.94 -15.17
N ILE A 223 -1.75 -24.15 -14.06
CA ILE A 223 -2.21 -23.11 -13.13
C ILE A 223 -1.86 -23.47 -11.68
N GLY A 224 -1.80 -22.44 -10.82
CA GLY A 224 -1.63 -22.59 -9.37
C GLY A 224 -0.44 -23.44 -8.97
N MET A 225 -0.66 -24.47 -8.16
CA MET A 225 0.38 -25.37 -7.65
C MET A 225 1.00 -26.28 -8.72
N ASP A 226 0.38 -26.40 -9.90
CA ASP A 226 0.91 -27.19 -11.04
C ASP A 226 1.88 -26.38 -11.90
N THR A 227 2.06 -25.07 -11.68
CA THR A 227 3.05 -24.22 -12.35
C THR A 227 4.46 -24.50 -11.84
N GLU A 228 5.49 -24.13 -12.61
CA GLU A 228 6.89 -24.25 -12.15
C GLU A 228 7.13 -23.44 -10.85
N VAL A 229 6.53 -22.26 -10.72
CA VAL A 229 6.54 -21.47 -9.47
C VAL A 229 5.79 -22.22 -8.35
N GLY A 230 4.69 -22.88 -8.66
CA GLY A 230 3.93 -23.71 -7.72
C GLY A 230 4.77 -24.88 -7.17
N HIS A 231 5.58 -25.51 -7.99
CA HIS A 231 6.52 -26.57 -7.55
C HIS A 231 7.60 -26.03 -6.61
N ILE A 232 8.17 -24.87 -6.91
CA ILE A 232 9.12 -24.19 -6.02
C ILE A 232 8.43 -23.80 -4.71
N ALA A 233 7.22 -23.26 -4.76
CA ALA A 233 6.44 -22.90 -3.58
C ALA A 233 6.18 -24.11 -2.66
N ASN A 234 5.87 -25.27 -3.25
CA ASN A 234 5.66 -26.51 -2.50
C ASN A 234 6.95 -27.00 -1.81
N MET A 235 8.11 -26.85 -2.46
CA MET A 235 9.41 -27.13 -1.82
C MET A 235 9.74 -26.16 -0.69
N LEU A 236 9.27 -24.91 -0.78
CA LEU A 236 9.49 -23.83 0.21
C LEU A 236 8.39 -23.74 1.27
N ALA A 237 7.32 -24.52 1.18
CA ALA A 237 6.18 -24.48 2.10
C ALA A 237 6.53 -24.74 3.59
N HIS A 238 7.76 -25.13 3.86
CA HIS A 238 8.31 -25.32 5.21
C HIS A 238 9.21 -24.16 5.69
N ALA A 239 9.32 -23.07 4.91
CA ALA A 239 10.06 -21.89 5.32
C ALA A 239 9.23 -21.06 6.32
N GLU A 240 9.81 -20.70 7.46
CA GLU A 240 9.17 -19.86 8.48
C GLU A 240 8.71 -18.52 7.88
N LYS A 241 7.46 -18.13 8.17
CA LYS A 241 6.92 -16.82 7.80
C LYS A 241 7.77 -15.70 8.42
N THR A 242 8.22 -14.76 7.62
CA THR A 242 8.94 -13.59 8.10
C THR A 242 8.01 -12.66 8.89
N LYS A 243 8.29 -12.50 10.19
CA LYS A 243 7.51 -11.63 11.09
C LYS A 243 7.74 -10.16 10.74
N THR A 244 6.68 -9.36 10.87
CA THR A 244 6.75 -7.89 10.70
C THR A 244 7.64 -7.24 11.79
N PRO A 245 8.13 -6.01 11.57
CA PRO A 245 8.84 -5.27 12.62
C PRO A 245 8.02 -5.16 13.92
N LEU A 246 6.73 -4.84 13.80
CA LEU A 246 5.80 -4.78 14.93
C LEU A 246 5.69 -6.12 15.67
N GLN A 247 5.52 -7.20 14.93
CA GLN A 247 5.44 -8.54 15.53
C GLN A 247 6.74 -8.94 16.25
N ARG A 248 7.91 -8.58 15.68
CA ARG A 248 9.21 -8.82 16.35
C ARG A 248 9.34 -8.01 17.65
N ASP A 249 8.90 -6.76 17.64
CA ASP A 249 8.90 -5.90 18.82
C ASP A 249 7.93 -6.40 19.88
N GLN A 250 6.74 -6.87 19.48
CA GLN A 250 5.76 -7.50 20.37
C GLN A 250 6.30 -8.79 20.98
N ASP A 251 6.94 -9.65 20.19
CA ASP A 251 7.58 -10.89 20.69
C ASP A 251 8.68 -10.57 21.71
N ARG A 252 9.50 -9.55 21.45
CA ARG A 252 10.56 -9.11 22.35
C ARG A 252 9.98 -8.58 23.67
N LEU A 253 8.94 -7.76 23.55
CA LEU A 253 8.22 -7.25 24.72
C LEU A 253 7.58 -8.39 25.50
N GLY A 254 6.86 -9.29 24.83
CA GLY A 254 6.24 -10.47 25.46
C GLY A 254 7.24 -11.30 26.24
N LYS A 255 8.40 -11.62 25.64
CA LYS A 255 9.49 -12.35 26.35
C LYS A 255 10.01 -11.61 27.57
N SER A 256 10.24 -10.29 27.44
CA SER A 256 10.73 -9.48 28.57
C SER A 256 9.71 -9.41 29.72
N LEU A 257 8.43 -9.23 29.38
CA LEU A 257 7.34 -9.25 30.34
C LEU A 257 7.22 -10.61 31.03
N THR A 258 7.23 -11.71 30.27
CA THR A 258 7.17 -13.06 30.80
C THR A 258 8.28 -13.34 31.86
N ILE A 259 9.53 -12.95 31.55
CA ILE A 259 10.64 -13.12 32.48
C ILE A 259 10.41 -12.29 33.76
N MET A 260 10.00 -11.05 33.63
CA MET A 260 9.73 -10.16 34.77
C MET A 260 8.62 -10.72 35.65
N ILE A 261 7.55 -11.23 35.05
CA ILE A 261 6.39 -11.77 35.71
C ILE A 261 6.73 -13.05 36.45
N LEU A 262 7.48 -13.96 35.84
CA LEU A 262 7.95 -15.18 36.49
C LEU A 262 8.81 -14.85 37.73
N ALA A 263 9.63 -13.81 37.65
CA ALA A 263 10.41 -13.32 38.80
C ALA A 263 9.49 -12.78 39.92
N ILE A 264 8.49 -11.97 39.57
CA ILE A 264 7.53 -11.44 40.55
C ILE A 264 6.70 -12.57 41.17
N ALA A 265 6.21 -13.51 40.38
CA ALA A 265 5.47 -14.71 40.84
C ALA A 265 6.30 -15.58 41.79
N ALA A 266 7.58 -15.79 41.47
CA ALA A 266 8.49 -16.53 42.38
C ALA A 266 8.72 -15.78 43.69
N VAL A 267 8.90 -14.45 43.66
CA VAL A 267 9.02 -13.62 44.88
C VAL A 267 7.72 -13.68 45.70
N THR A 268 6.57 -13.55 45.04
CA THR A 268 5.24 -13.64 45.68
C THR A 268 5.05 -14.99 46.35
N PHE A 269 5.40 -16.08 45.67
CA PHE A 269 5.33 -17.43 46.19
C PHE A 269 6.17 -17.59 47.47
N VAL A 270 7.44 -17.22 47.42
CA VAL A 270 8.37 -17.29 48.56
C VAL A 270 7.90 -16.46 49.72
N VAL A 271 7.49 -15.21 49.49
CA VAL A 271 6.99 -14.30 50.54
C VAL A 271 5.72 -14.85 51.20
N GLY A 272 4.79 -15.41 50.40
CA GLY A 272 3.56 -16.03 50.93
C GLY A 272 3.87 -17.24 51.85
N LEU A 273 4.80 -18.09 51.43
CA LEU A 273 5.25 -19.24 52.24
C LEU A 273 5.92 -18.77 53.54
N LEU A 274 6.77 -17.73 53.53
CA LEU A 274 7.40 -17.14 54.71
C LEU A 274 6.37 -16.57 55.69
N ARG A 275 5.21 -16.18 55.19
CA ARG A 275 4.06 -15.71 56.00
C ARG A 275 3.16 -16.82 56.51
N GLY A 276 3.49 -18.09 56.23
CA GLY A 276 2.77 -19.26 56.73
C GLY A 276 1.50 -19.63 55.94
N ARG A 277 1.33 -19.13 54.72
CA ARG A 277 0.24 -19.57 53.84
C ARG A 277 0.51 -20.97 53.31
N ALA A 278 -0.57 -21.70 52.95
CA ALA A 278 -0.45 -23.02 52.35
C ALA A 278 0.25 -22.97 51.00
N ILE A 279 1.00 -24.03 50.69
CA ILE A 279 1.74 -24.14 49.42
C ILE A 279 0.75 -24.12 48.24
N THR A 280 -0.40 -24.77 48.40
CA THR A 280 -1.47 -24.83 47.38
C THR A 280 -2.02 -23.44 47.03
N ASP A 281 -2.35 -22.64 48.06
CA ASP A 281 -2.90 -21.29 47.88
C ASP A 281 -1.85 -20.38 47.21
N MET A 282 -0.60 -20.45 47.64
CA MET A 282 0.48 -19.66 47.04
C MET A 282 0.82 -20.09 45.63
N LEU A 283 0.63 -21.37 45.31
CA LEU A 283 0.77 -21.83 43.94
C LEU A 283 -0.35 -21.24 43.04
N LEU A 284 -1.60 -21.27 43.49
CA LEU A 284 -2.75 -20.68 42.78
C LEU A 284 -2.58 -19.18 42.60
N VAL A 285 -2.17 -18.43 43.63
CA VAL A 285 -1.87 -16.99 43.53
C VAL A 285 -0.75 -16.72 42.54
N SER A 286 0.32 -17.50 42.54
CA SER A 286 1.44 -17.33 41.60
C SER A 286 1.05 -17.62 40.17
N ILE A 287 0.19 -18.62 39.95
CA ILE A 287 -0.39 -18.92 38.65
C ILE A 287 -1.30 -17.78 38.19
N SER A 288 -2.17 -17.27 39.06
CA SER A 288 -3.05 -16.15 38.79
C SER A 288 -2.25 -14.89 38.38
N LEU A 289 -1.16 -14.64 39.12
CA LEU A 289 -0.25 -13.53 38.80
C LEU A 289 0.41 -13.70 37.41
N ALA A 290 0.81 -14.94 37.08
CA ALA A 290 1.39 -15.22 35.74
C ALA A 290 0.34 -15.01 34.65
N VAL A 291 -0.91 -15.41 34.88
CA VAL A 291 -2.02 -15.20 33.94
C VAL A 291 -2.36 -13.72 33.79
N ALA A 292 -2.52 -12.99 34.89
CA ALA A 292 -2.86 -11.57 34.90
C ALA A 292 -1.92 -10.70 34.07
N ALA A 293 -0.68 -11.11 33.94
CA ALA A 293 0.38 -10.25 33.46
C ALA A 293 0.73 -10.45 31.98
N ILE A 294 0.15 -11.43 31.29
CA ILE A 294 0.41 -11.68 29.86
C ILE A 294 -0.76 -11.17 29.03
N PRO A 295 -0.52 -10.19 28.14
CA PRO A 295 -1.57 -9.68 27.25
C PRO A 295 -1.84 -10.65 26.09
N GLU A 296 -2.65 -11.69 26.33
CA GLU A 296 -2.91 -12.79 25.39
C GLU A 296 -3.48 -12.30 24.03
N GLY A 297 -4.33 -11.29 24.04
CA GLY A 297 -4.98 -10.76 22.84
C GLY A 297 -4.13 -9.84 21.97
N LEU A 298 -2.94 -9.41 22.41
CA LEU A 298 -2.17 -8.34 21.77
C LEU A 298 -1.80 -8.60 20.29
N PRO A 299 -1.28 -9.78 19.89
CA PRO A 299 -0.97 -10.06 18.48
C PRO A 299 -2.23 -10.08 17.60
N ALA A 300 -3.31 -10.72 18.09
CA ALA A 300 -4.57 -10.80 17.35
C ALA A 300 -5.22 -9.42 17.20
N ILE A 301 -5.27 -8.62 18.27
CA ILE A 301 -5.80 -7.25 18.24
C ILE A 301 -5.00 -6.38 17.28
N SER A 302 -3.67 -6.46 17.29
CA SER A 302 -2.83 -5.72 16.36
C SER A 302 -3.10 -6.09 14.90
N THR A 303 -3.28 -7.38 14.60
CA THR A 303 -3.62 -7.86 13.25
C THR A 303 -5.00 -7.35 12.82
N ILE A 304 -5.99 -7.37 13.71
CA ILE A 304 -7.33 -6.83 13.44
C ILE A 304 -7.25 -5.32 13.15
N ILE A 305 -6.49 -4.55 13.94
CA ILE A 305 -6.33 -3.10 13.74
C ILE A 305 -5.63 -2.81 12.41
N LEU A 306 -4.58 -3.55 12.06
CA LEU A 306 -3.91 -3.44 10.76
C LEU A 306 -4.86 -3.73 9.60
N SER A 307 -5.67 -4.77 9.72
CA SER A 307 -6.67 -5.13 8.71
C SER A 307 -7.74 -4.06 8.53
N LEU A 308 -8.28 -3.50 9.63
CA LEU A 308 -9.20 -2.37 9.57
C LEU A 308 -8.57 -1.13 8.91
N GLY A 309 -7.28 -0.89 9.20
CA GLY A 309 -6.49 0.16 8.56
C GLY A 309 -6.35 -0.04 7.06
N THR A 310 -6.03 -1.26 6.63
CA THR A 310 -5.93 -1.60 5.22
C THR A 310 -7.25 -1.39 4.49
N ARG A 311 -8.36 -1.81 5.08
CA ARG A 311 -9.69 -1.56 4.52
C ARG A 311 -9.97 -0.06 4.39
N SER A 312 -9.65 0.74 5.41
CA SER A 312 -9.81 2.20 5.36
C SER A 312 -8.96 2.84 4.26
N MET A 313 -7.73 2.34 4.04
CA MET A 313 -6.86 2.77 2.93
C MET A 313 -7.46 2.42 1.58
N ALA A 314 -7.98 1.20 1.41
CA ALA A 314 -8.61 0.75 0.16
C ALA A 314 -9.86 1.59 -0.19
N GLU A 315 -10.70 1.93 0.77
CA GLU A 315 -11.84 2.84 0.60
C GLU A 315 -11.41 4.25 0.13
N ARG A 316 -10.15 4.62 0.43
CA ARG A 316 -9.49 5.85 -0.04
C ARG A 316 -8.55 5.63 -1.23
N LYS A 317 -8.75 4.54 -2.00
CA LYS A 317 -8.04 4.22 -3.24
C LYS A 317 -6.55 3.85 -3.08
N ALA A 318 -6.07 3.65 -1.87
CA ALA A 318 -4.74 3.10 -1.58
C ALA A 318 -4.85 1.59 -1.32
N LEU A 319 -4.58 0.77 -2.33
CA LEU A 319 -4.66 -0.68 -2.24
C LEU A 319 -3.36 -1.24 -1.68
N VAL A 320 -3.32 -1.50 -0.39
CA VAL A 320 -2.14 -2.09 0.28
C VAL A 320 -2.16 -3.60 0.09
N ARG A 321 -1.03 -4.18 -0.31
CA ARG A 321 -0.90 -5.62 -0.63
C ARG A 321 -0.38 -6.46 0.53
N THR A 322 0.29 -5.84 1.49
CA THR A 322 0.87 -6.52 2.64
C THR A 322 0.56 -5.78 3.94
N LEU A 323 0.17 -6.49 5.00
CA LEU A 323 -0.11 -5.86 6.30
C LEU A 323 1.08 -5.05 6.87
N PRO A 324 2.34 -5.50 6.74
CA PRO A 324 3.49 -4.71 7.19
C PRO A 324 3.61 -3.33 6.53
N ALA A 325 3.15 -3.19 5.29
CA ALA A 325 3.23 -1.94 4.55
C ALA A 325 2.41 -0.83 5.22
N VAL A 326 1.26 -1.15 5.85
CA VAL A 326 0.44 -0.18 6.59
C VAL A 326 1.23 0.50 7.70
N GLU A 327 1.98 -0.29 8.46
CA GLU A 327 2.83 0.22 9.54
C GLU A 327 3.98 1.07 9.00
N THR A 328 4.65 0.58 7.94
CA THR A 328 5.81 1.24 7.34
C THR A 328 5.43 2.55 6.67
N LEU A 329 4.26 2.62 6.01
CA LEU A 329 3.67 3.83 5.44
C LEU A 329 3.58 4.96 6.47
N GLY A 330 3.06 4.67 7.65
CA GLY A 330 2.96 5.66 8.74
C GLY A 330 4.32 6.23 9.20
N GLY A 331 5.40 5.48 8.97
CA GLY A 331 6.77 5.87 9.27
C GLY A 331 7.51 6.58 8.14
N THR A 332 6.92 6.72 6.94
CA THR A 332 7.57 7.31 5.77
C THR A 332 8.15 8.69 6.07
N GLN A 333 9.41 8.89 5.68
CA GLN A 333 10.17 10.13 5.88
C GLN A 333 10.56 10.78 4.55
N VAL A 334 10.70 9.98 3.49
CA VAL A 334 11.05 10.45 2.15
C VAL A 334 10.13 9.76 1.14
N ILE A 335 9.52 10.54 0.25
CA ILE A 335 8.80 10.05 -0.92
C ILE A 335 9.65 10.34 -2.14
N CYS A 336 10.22 9.33 -2.76
CA CYS A 336 10.88 9.40 -4.06
C CYS A 336 9.80 9.17 -5.12
N SER A 337 9.37 10.24 -5.78
CA SER A 337 8.28 10.18 -6.76
C SER A 337 8.81 10.27 -8.19
N ASP A 338 8.39 9.34 -9.03
CA ASP A 338 8.47 9.58 -10.47
C ASP A 338 7.61 10.79 -10.83
N LYS A 339 8.03 11.55 -11.84
CA LYS A 339 7.31 12.73 -12.30
C LYS A 339 6.08 12.32 -13.09
N THR A 340 6.29 11.51 -14.14
CA THR A 340 5.30 11.21 -15.17
C THR A 340 4.19 10.33 -14.63
N GLY A 341 2.92 10.69 -14.88
CA GLY A 341 1.77 9.90 -14.44
C GLY A 341 1.45 9.99 -12.95
N THR A 342 2.42 10.34 -12.08
CA THR A 342 2.23 10.46 -10.62
C THR A 342 2.05 11.92 -10.20
N LEU A 343 3.04 12.77 -10.46
CA LEU A 343 3.00 14.22 -10.15
C LEU A 343 2.34 15.02 -11.26
N THR A 344 2.36 14.48 -12.48
CA THR A 344 1.76 15.07 -13.67
C THR A 344 0.64 14.18 -14.21
N LEU A 345 -0.14 14.72 -15.16
CA LEU A 345 -1.31 14.03 -15.73
C LEU A 345 -0.94 12.95 -16.75
N ASN A 346 0.32 12.85 -17.16
CA ASN A 346 0.79 12.02 -18.29
C ASN A 346 0.02 12.33 -19.59
N GLN A 347 -0.36 13.58 -19.75
CA GLN A 347 -1.12 14.08 -20.89
C GLN A 347 -0.52 15.39 -21.35
N MET A 348 0.17 15.37 -22.50
CA MET A 348 0.70 16.60 -23.07
C MET A 348 -0.43 17.59 -23.37
N THR A 349 -0.22 18.84 -23.03
CA THR A 349 -1.18 19.92 -23.23
C THR A 349 -0.46 21.15 -23.80
N ILE A 350 -1.01 21.77 -24.84
CA ILE A 350 -0.49 23.05 -25.36
C ILE A 350 -0.86 24.14 -24.36
N GLU A 351 0.15 24.87 -23.86
CA GLU A 351 -0.05 26.02 -22.96
C GLU A 351 0.17 27.35 -23.66
N LYS A 352 1.10 27.40 -24.61
CA LYS A 352 1.44 28.63 -25.32
C LYS A 352 1.49 28.41 -26.83
N VAL A 353 1.11 29.44 -27.58
CA VAL A 353 1.10 29.45 -29.03
C VAL A 353 1.75 30.75 -29.53
N TYR A 354 2.62 30.65 -30.52
CA TYR A 354 3.20 31.79 -31.21
C TYR A 354 2.71 31.80 -32.66
N PHE A 355 1.94 32.81 -33.00
CA PHE A 355 1.51 33.07 -34.38
C PHE A 355 1.26 34.55 -34.56
N ASP A 356 1.24 35.03 -35.80
CA ASP A 356 1.08 36.47 -36.16
C ASP A 356 2.03 37.39 -35.37
N GLY A 357 3.27 36.94 -35.17
CA GLY A 357 4.33 37.70 -34.49
C GLY A 357 4.15 37.84 -32.97
N LYS A 358 3.22 37.11 -32.34
CA LYS A 358 2.92 37.25 -30.92
C LYS A 358 2.89 35.90 -30.19
N LEU A 359 3.51 35.87 -29.03
CA LEU A 359 3.35 34.74 -28.08
C LEU A 359 2.09 34.97 -27.24
N GLN A 360 1.22 33.99 -27.18
CA GLN A 360 -0.08 34.01 -26.49
C GLN A 360 -0.33 32.73 -25.74
N ASP A 361 -1.22 32.79 -24.74
CA ASP A 361 -1.63 31.61 -23.98
C ASP A 361 -2.68 30.81 -24.77
N ARG A 362 -2.87 29.51 -24.41
CA ARG A 362 -3.81 28.57 -25.05
C ARG A 362 -5.25 29.09 -25.18
N SER A 363 -5.65 30.04 -24.35
CA SER A 363 -7.00 30.63 -24.34
C SER A 363 -7.25 31.57 -25.53
N VAL A 364 -6.22 31.85 -26.36
CA VAL A 364 -6.38 32.68 -27.54
C VAL A 364 -7.30 32.02 -28.56
N GLU A 365 -8.23 32.78 -29.14
CA GLU A 365 -9.04 32.32 -30.25
C GLU A 365 -8.24 32.38 -31.56
N ILE A 366 -8.06 31.22 -32.19
CA ILE A 366 -7.38 31.13 -33.49
C ILE A 366 -8.44 30.85 -34.56
N PRO A 367 -8.44 31.61 -35.66
CA PRO A 367 -9.36 31.34 -36.75
C PRO A 367 -9.25 29.90 -37.25
N VAL A 368 -10.40 29.25 -37.50
CA VAL A 368 -10.49 27.83 -37.87
C VAL A 368 -9.74 27.53 -39.18
N ASP A 369 -9.58 28.49 -40.06
CA ASP A 369 -8.85 28.38 -41.33
C ASP A 369 -7.36 28.71 -41.22
N ASN A 370 -6.89 28.99 -39.98
CA ASN A 370 -5.48 29.32 -39.76
C ASN A 370 -4.55 28.14 -40.17
N PRO A 371 -3.50 28.43 -40.96
CA PRO A 371 -2.55 27.42 -41.44
C PRO A 371 -1.83 26.68 -40.32
N LEU A 372 -1.64 27.29 -39.14
CA LEU A 372 -1.07 26.64 -37.96
C LEU A 372 -1.92 25.44 -37.52
N LEU A 373 -3.22 25.65 -37.23
CA LEU A 373 -4.13 24.59 -36.81
C LEU A 373 -4.19 23.46 -37.83
N ARG A 374 -4.31 23.85 -39.13
CA ARG A 374 -4.35 22.87 -40.22
C ARG A 374 -3.08 22.03 -40.30
N SER A 375 -1.91 22.65 -40.19
CA SER A 375 -0.63 21.93 -40.26
C SER A 375 -0.42 21.00 -39.06
N LEU A 376 -0.84 21.41 -37.86
CA LEU A 376 -0.77 20.58 -36.65
C LEU A 376 -1.66 19.34 -36.73
N VAL A 377 -2.83 19.46 -37.36
CA VAL A 377 -3.80 18.35 -37.48
C VAL A 377 -3.46 17.45 -38.66
N LEU A 378 -3.12 17.98 -39.84
CA LEU A 378 -2.87 17.16 -41.03
C LEU A 378 -1.54 16.41 -40.96
N ALA A 379 -0.48 17.02 -40.44
CA ALA A 379 0.81 16.36 -40.19
C ALA A 379 0.78 15.61 -38.84
N ASN A 380 -0.15 14.64 -38.66
CA ASN A 380 -0.42 13.99 -37.37
C ASN A 380 -0.93 12.57 -37.57
N ASP A 381 -0.51 11.63 -36.72
CA ASP A 381 -0.89 10.22 -36.80
C ASP A 381 -1.96 9.82 -35.79
N SER A 382 -2.39 10.75 -34.91
CA SER A 382 -3.46 10.50 -33.95
C SER A 382 -4.82 10.30 -34.63
N LYS A 383 -5.63 9.44 -34.06
CA LYS A 383 -6.98 9.11 -34.54
C LYS A 383 -8.00 9.19 -33.43
N LEU A 384 -9.25 9.48 -33.80
CA LEU A 384 -10.40 9.31 -32.89
C LEU A 384 -10.86 7.85 -32.91
N ASP A 385 -11.08 7.27 -31.75
CA ASP A 385 -11.74 5.98 -31.61
C ASP A 385 -13.26 6.08 -31.83
N ALA A 386 -13.95 4.94 -31.73
CA ALA A 386 -15.39 4.86 -31.90
C ALA A 386 -16.17 5.65 -30.82
N GLU A 387 -15.52 5.94 -29.68
CA GLU A 387 -16.10 6.65 -28.52
C GLU A 387 -15.75 8.16 -28.56
N GLY A 388 -14.99 8.62 -29.56
CA GLY A 388 -14.57 10.01 -29.72
C GLY A 388 -13.34 10.40 -28.90
N LYS A 389 -12.57 9.44 -28.38
CA LYS A 389 -11.32 9.65 -27.65
C LYS A 389 -10.13 9.64 -28.62
N LEU A 390 -9.17 10.52 -28.43
CA LEU A 390 -7.94 10.56 -29.22
C LEU A 390 -6.98 9.43 -28.80
N ILE A 391 -6.49 8.70 -29.81
CA ILE A 391 -5.47 7.65 -29.66
C ILE A 391 -4.26 8.05 -30.50
N GLY A 392 -3.06 7.96 -29.92
CA GLY A 392 -1.78 8.27 -30.57
C GLY A 392 -0.71 8.69 -29.60
N ASP A 393 0.44 9.14 -30.13
CA ASP A 393 1.52 9.71 -29.31
C ASP A 393 1.00 10.93 -28.50
N PRO A 394 1.35 11.06 -27.20
CA PRO A 394 0.87 12.18 -26.37
C PRO A 394 1.16 13.57 -26.94
N THR A 395 2.29 13.74 -27.65
CA THR A 395 2.65 15.00 -28.31
C THR A 395 1.70 15.29 -29.46
N GLU A 396 1.30 14.28 -30.21
CA GLU A 396 0.40 14.37 -31.34
C GLU A 396 -1.05 14.57 -30.92
N THR A 397 -1.51 13.82 -29.94
CA THR A 397 -2.86 13.97 -29.39
C THR A 397 -3.08 15.36 -28.78
N ALA A 398 -2.05 15.95 -28.16
CA ALA A 398 -2.09 17.32 -27.65
C ALA A 398 -2.39 18.37 -28.72
N MET A 399 -1.80 18.21 -29.92
CA MET A 399 -2.00 19.13 -31.04
C MET A 399 -3.43 19.02 -31.62
N VAL A 400 -3.93 17.79 -31.76
CA VAL A 400 -5.30 17.57 -32.26
C VAL A 400 -6.33 18.02 -31.21
N GLN A 401 -6.09 17.72 -29.90
CA GLN A 401 -6.96 18.20 -28.84
C GLN A 401 -7.03 19.73 -28.78
N PHE A 402 -5.90 20.41 -28.93
CA PHE A 402 -5.86 21.86 -28.99
C PHE A 402 -6.68 22.41 -30.18
N ALA A 403 -6.57 21.79 -31.36
CA ALA A 403 -7.36 22.20 -32.53
C ALA A 403 -8.87 21.96 -32.28
N LEU A 404 -9.26 20.85 -31.63
CA LEU A 404 -10.66 20.60 -31.23
C LEU A 404 -11.16 21.64 -30.23
N ASP A 405 -10.34 22.04 -29.25
CA ASP A 405 -10.66 23.12 -28.29
C ASP A 405 -10.88 24.48 -29.02
N GLN A 406 -10.22 24.69 -30.18
CA GLN A 406 -10.43 25.83 -31.06
C GLN A 406 -11.60 25.62 -32.05
N HIS A 407 -12.43 24.62 -31.85
CA HIS A 407 -13.56 24.28 -32.73
C HIS A 407 -13.16 23.91 -34.18
N PHE A 408 -11.94 23.39 -34.36
CA PHE A 408 -11.47 22.98 -35.69
C PHE A 408 -12.27 21.76 -36.17
N PRO A 409 -12.88 21.79 -37.38
CA PRO A 409 -13.71 20.71 -37.89
C PRO A 409 -12.85 19.56 -38.41
N LEU A 410 -12.38 18.69 -37.51
CA LEU A 410 -11.41 17.63 -37.76
C LEU A 410 -11.86 16.70 -38.91
N GLN A 411 -13.03 16.09 -38.80
CA GLN A 411 -13.53 15.11 -39.76
C GLN A 411 -13.77 15.73 -41.18
N GLU A 412 -14.24 16.99 -41.22
CA GLU A 412 -14.40 17.69 -42.50
C GLU A 412 -13.05 17.97 -43.16
N ASN A 413 -12.06 18.38 -42.39
CA ASN A 413 -10.70 18.65 -42.90
C ASN A 413 -9.98 17.36 -43.32
N GLU A 414 -10.08 16.28 -42.61
CA GLU A 414 -9.51 14.98 -43.01
C GLU A 414 -10.16 14.46 -44.31
N SER A 415 -11.47 14.63 -44.45
CA SER A 415 -12.18 14.24 -45.68
C SER A 415 -11.83 15.15 -46.85
N ARG A 416 -11.64 16.47 -46.64
CA ARG A 416 -11.32 17.46 -47.63
C ARG A 416 -9.87 17.41 -48.10
N TYR A 417 -8.97 17.06 -47.19
CA TYR A 417 -7.52 16.97 -47.41
C TYR A 417 -7.00 15.56 -47.02
N PRO A 418 -7.38 14.49 -47.72
CA PRO A 418 -6.91 13.14 -47.40
C PRO A 418 -5.38 13.07 -47.61
N ARG A 419 -4.71 12.33 -46.77
CA ARG A 419 -3.27 12.09 -46.87
C ARG A 419 -2.99 11.16 -48.06
N VAL A 420 -2.14 11.58 -49.00
CA VAL A 420 -1.77 10.81 -50.19
C VAL A 420 -0.33 10.30 -50.14
N GLN A 421 0.55 11.01 -49.42
CA GLN A 421 1.95 10.63 -49.24
C GLN A 421 2.50 11.26 -47.95
N GLU A 422 3.59 10.70 -47.41
CA GLU A 422 4.22 11.20 -46.21
C GLU A 422 5.73 11.02 -46.19
N LEU A 423 6.41 11.82 -45.42
CA LEU A 423 7.73 11.61 -44.85
C LEU A 423 7.54 11.44 -43.33
N PRO A 424 7.60 10.22 -42.81
CA PRO A 424 7.40 9.95 -41.40
C PRO A 424 8.38 10.71 -40.53
N PHE A 425 8.08 10.86 -39.24
CA PHE A 425 9.03 11.47 -38.30
C PHE A 425 10.35 10.71 -38.31
N ASP A 426 11.44 11.45 -38.41
CA ASP A 426 12.78 10.92 -38.30
C ASP A 426 13.60 11.74 -37.29
N SER A 427 14.23 11.02 -36.35
CA SER A 427 14.95 11.62 -35.23
C SER A 427 16.22 12.40 -35.63
N SER A 428 16.82 12.11 -36.83
CA SER A 428 18.00 12.80 -37.30
C SER A 428 17.64 14.17 -37.88
N ARG A 429 16.55 14.29 -38.65
CA ARG A 429 16.04 15.54 -39.20
C ARG A 429 15.03 16.27 -38.31
N LYS A 430 14.44 15.55 -37.31
CA LYS A 430 13.46 16.04 -36.31
C LYS A 430 12.21 16.68 -36.92
N LEU A 431 11.80 16.22 -38.08
CA LEU A 431 10.63 16.72 -38.82
C LEU A 431 9.75 15.56 -39.27
N MET A 432 8.46 15.87 -39.51
CA MET A 432 7.46 15.03 -40.16
C MET A 432 6.72 15.87 -41.21
N SER A 433 6.46 15.31 -42.39
CA SER A 433 5.75 16.00 -43.48
C SER A 433 4.70 15.10 -44.10
N THR A 434 3.55 15.70 -44.45
CA THR A 434 2.42 15.00 -45.10
C THR A 434 1.89 15.76 -46.27
N PHE A 435 1.47 15.05 -47.35
CA PHE A 435 0.95 15.64 -48.56
C PHE A 435 -0.57 15.39 -48.67
N HIS A 436 -1.28 16.45 -49.06
CA HIS A 436 -2.74 16.47 -49.15
C HIS A 436 -3.20 17.14 -50.43
N PRO A 437 -4.13 16.59 -51.22
CA PRO A 437 -4.65 17.22 -52.41
C PRO A 437 -5.47 18.46 -52.06
N MET A 438 -5.28 19.56 -52.83
CA MET A 438 -5.96 20.84 -52.65
C MET A 438 -6.24 21.53 -54.02
N GLY A 439 -7.45 21.34 -54.56
CA GLY A 439 -7.90 22.10 -55.73
C GLY A 439 -7.09 21.94 -57.00
N GLY A 440 -6.40 20.81 -57.20
CA GLY A 440 -5.53 20.57 -58.37
C GLY A 440 -4.03 20.76 -58.04
N GLU A 441 -3.70 21.26 -56.90
CA GLU A 441 -2.36 21.35 -56.30
C GLU A 441 -2.27 20.43 -55.07
N PHE A 442 -1.15 20.42 -54.37
CA PHE A 442 -0.95 19.65 -53.14
C PHE A 442 -0.49 20.56 -52.00
N LEU A 443 -1.10 20.40 -50.88
CA LEU A 443 -0.67 21.02 -49.63
C LEU A 443 0.32 20.09 -48.91
N LEU A 444 1.55 20.55 -48.69
CA LEU A 444 2.55 19.93 -47.82
C LEU A 444 2.45 20.59 -46.46
N CYS A 445 2.16 19.79 -45.44
CA CYS A 445 2.20 20.19 -44.02
C CYS A 445 3.43 19.60 -43.35
N THR A 446 4.22 20.43 -42.68
CA THR A 446 5.44 19.99 -41.97
C THR A 446 5.42 20.46 -40.54
N LYS A 447 5.73 19.56 -39.59
CA LYS A 447 5.92 19.90 -38.18
C LYS A 447 7.26 19.36 -37.67
N GLY A 448 7.80 19.96 -36.62
CA GLY A 448 8.99 19.47 -35.96
C GLY A 448 9.76 20.50 -35.13
N ALA A 449 11.04 20.23 -34.91
CA ALA A 449 11.89 21.08 -34.11
C ALA A 449 12.05 22.48 -34.71
N PRO A 450 11.85 23.57 -33.93
CA PRO A 450 11.87 24.94 -34.44
C PRO A 450 13.18 25.32 -35.14
N ASP A 451 14.31 24.91 -34.62
CA ASP A 451 15.63 25.15 -35.14
C ASP A 451 15.85 24.52 -36.51
N GLN A 452 15.33 23.33 -36.74
CA GLN A 452 15.44 22.60 -38.00
C GLN A 452 14.45 23.10 -39.04
N LEU A 453 13.20 23.34 -38.61
CA LEU A 453 12.15 23.77 -39.52
C LEU A 453 12.38 25.18 -40.03
N LEU A 454 12.80 26.13 -39.17
CA LEU A 454 13.08 27.50 -39.56
C LEU A 454 14.17 27.60 -40.63
N GLN A 455 15.21 26.74 -40.62
CA GLN A 455 16.24 26.72 -41.66
C GLN A 455 15.69 26.40 -43.04
N ARG A 456 14.53 25.72 -43.11
CA ARG A 456 13.87 25.29 -44.35
C ARG A 456 12.74 26.23 -44.77
N CYS A 457 12.44 27.24 -43.97
CA CYS A 457 11.43 28.27 -44.29
C CYS A 457 12.04 29.44 -45.04
N SER A 458 11.38 29.90 -46.12
CA SER A 458 11.70 31.10 -46.87
C SER A 458 10.66 32.20 -46.66
N HIS A 459 9.46 31.86 -46.20
CA HIS A 459 8.34 32.77 -45.98
C HIS A 459 7.72 32.56 -44.62
N ILE A 460 6.95 33.54 -44.19
CA ILE A 460 6.14 33.52 -42.97
C ILE A 460 4.74 33.99 -43.28
N VAL A 461 3.72 33.41 -42.63
CA VAL A 461 2.36 33.95 -42.65
C VAL A 461 2.14 34.84 -41.44
N GLU A 462 1.65 36.05 -41.68
CA GLU A 462 1.36 37.04 -40.64
C GLU A 462 0.07 37.79 -41.00
N ASN A 463 -0.92 37.82 -40.10
CA ASN A 463 -2.25 38.38 -40.30
C ASN A 463 -2.94 37.87 -41.60
N GLY A 464 -2.72 36.61 -41.95
CA GLY A 464 -3.27 35.95 -43.14
C GLY A 464 -2.53 36.23 -44.46
N GLU A 465 -1.48 37.05 -44.47
CA GLU A 465 -0.67 37.35 -45.63
C GLU A 465 0.69 36.60 -45.56
N VAL A 466 1.12 36.07 -46.70
CA VAL A 466 2.43 35.39 -46.85
C VAL A 466 3.46 36.43 -47.29
N ARG A 467 4.53 36.58 -46.51
CA ARG A 467 5.65 37.49 -46.85
C ARG A 467 6.99 36.76 -46.68
N PRO A 468 8.08 37.28 -47.29
CA PRO A 468 9.43 36.74 -47.07
C PRO A 468 9.80 36.73 -45.56
N LEU A 469 10.44 35.66 -45.10
CA LEU A 469 10.97 35.51 -43.76
C LEU A 469 12.32 36.25 -43.65
N THR A 470 12.40 37.28 -42.80
CA THR A 470 13.63 38.05 -42.56
C THR A 470 14.51 37.43 -41.46
N GLU A 471 15.76 37.89 -41.37
CA GLU A 471 16.66 37.44 -40.27
C GLU A 471 16.22 37.98 -38.90
N GLU A 472 15.51 39.11 -38.85
CA GLU A 472 14.88 39.65 -37.64
C GLU A 472 13.74 38.76 -37.18
N ASP A 473 12.90 38.26 -38.09
CA ASP A 473 11.85 37.29 -37.77
C ASP A 473 12.42 35.99 -37.21
N ARG A 474 13.47 35.46 -37.84
CA ARG A 474 14.16 34.24 -37.34
C ARG A 474 14.65 34.42 -35.91
N LYS A 475 15.30 35.57 -35.63
CA LYS A 475 15.80 35.89 -34.29
C LYS A 475 14.66 36.03 -33.29
N ALA A 476 13.56 36.69 -33.67
CA ALA A 476 12.37 36.86 -32.84
C ALA A 476 11.74 35.51 -32.49
N ILE A 477 11.51 34.65 -33.51
CA ILE A 477 10.93 33.31 -33.32
C ILE A 477 11.81 32.45 -32.42
N LEU A 478 13.13 32.44 -32.64
CA LEU A 478 14.07 31.67 -31.79
C LEU A 478 14.15 32.22 -30.35
N SER A 479 13.98 33.54 -30.18
CA SER A 479 13.88 34.16 -28.86
C SER A 479 12.64 33.67 -28.11
N GLU A 480 11.46 33.63 -28.78
CA GLU A 480 10.24 33.13 -28.20
C GLU A 480 10.29 31.62 -27.93
N ASN A 481 10.89 30.85 -28.84
CA ASN A 481 11.22 29.43 -28.57
C ASN A 481 12.04 29.27 -27.31
N THR A 482 13.09 30.10 -27.12
CA THR A 482 13.93 30.05 -25.92
C THR A 482 13.16 30.43 -24.67
N LYS A 483 12.23 31.40 -24.72
CA LYS A 483 11.38 31.75 -23.58
C LYS A 483 10.48 30.60 -23.19
N MET A 484 9.78 29.99 -24.16
CA MET A 484 8.94 28.82 -23.93
C MET A 484 9.75 27.65 -23.38
N ALA A 485 10.95 27.39 -23.88
CA ALA A 485 11.85 26.36 -23.39
C ALA A 485 12.28 26.60 -21.93
N ARG A 486 12.53 27.86 -21.54
CA ARG A 486 12.84 28.21 -20.12
C ARG A 486 11.64 28.01 -19.19
N GLU A 487 10.41 28.01 -19.70
CA GLU A 487 9.21 27.67 -18.96
C GLU A 487 8.93 26.16 -18.96
N ALA A 488 9.91 25.36 -19.37
CA ALA A 488 9.85 23.89 -19.50
C ALA A 488 8.86 23.37 -20.55
N LEU A 489 8.47 24.22 -21.53
CA LEU A 489 7.61 23.78 -22.61
C LEU A 489 8.42 23.06 -23.71
N ARG A 490 7.91 21.92 -24.15
CA ARG A 490 8.34 21.27 -25.39
C ARG A 490 7.80 22.09 -26.56
N VAL A 491 8.66 22.69 -27.36
CA VAL A 491 8.25 23.54 -28.46
C VAL A 491 8.33 22.78 -29.78
N LEU A 492 7.25 22.85 -30.56
CA LEU A 492 7.21 22.38 -31.93
C LEU A 492 6.80 23.56 -32.85
N ALA A 493 7.41 23.57 -34.04
CA ALA A 493 7.06 24.47 -35.10
C ALA A 493 6.18 23.77 -36.16
N ALA A 494 5.31 24.55 -36.80
CA ALA A 494 4.53 24.11 -37.95
C ALA A 494 4.77 25.03 -39.13
N ALA A 495 4.83 24.46 -40.32
CA ALA A 495 4.96 25.15 -41.59
C ALA A 495 4.17 24.42 -42.69
N TYR A 496 3.94 25.08 -43.80
CA TYR A 496 3.25 24.48 -44.92
C TYR A 496 3.84 24.98 -46.24
N GLN A 497 3.48 24.32 -47.34
CA GLN A 497 3.82 24.75 -48.67
C GLN A 497 2.75 24.25 -49.67
N ILE A 498 2.50 24.96 -50.74
CA ILE A 498 1.67 24.52 -51.89
C ILE A 498 2.60 24.01 -52.97
N CYS A 499 2.41 22.75 -53.39
CA CYS A 499 3.21 22.06 -54.40
C CYS A 499 2.37 21.67 -55.60
N ASN A 500 2.96 21.71 -56.81
CA ASN A 500 2.28 21.34 -58.04
C ASN A 500 2.20 19.82 -58.26
N ALA A 501 3.08 19.06 -57.64
CA ALA A 501 3.15 17.58 -57.78
C ALA A 501 3.70 16.96 -56.49
N VAL A 502 3.35 15.71 -56.27
CA VAL A 502 3.92 14.86 -55.19
C VAL A 502 4.92 13.89 -55.84
N PRO A 503 6.17 13.83 -55.39
CA PRO A 503 7.15 12.84 -55.87
C PRO A 503 6.74 11.42 -55.45
N ASP A 504 6.99 10.42 -56.34
CA ASP A 504 6.72 9.01 -56.03
C ASP A 504 7.56 8.50 -54.81
N SER A 505 8.75 9.06 -54.66
CA SER A 505 9.64 8.79 -53.50
C SER A 505 10.18 10.10 -52.95
N PRO A 506 9.45 10.80 -52.06
CA PRO A 506 9.85 12.13 -51.57
C PRO A 506 11.10 12.04 -50.74
N ARG A 507 12.05 12.91 -51.02
CA ARG A 507 13.28 13.11 -50.20
C ARG A 507 13.20 14.43 -49.47
N SER A 508 13.60 14.42 -48.19
CA SER A 508 13.55 15.59 -47.31
C SER A 508 14.28 16.82 -47.93
N GLU A 509 15.45 16.62 -48.56
CA GLU A 509 16.25 17.67 -49.15
C GLU A 509 15.60 18.33 -50.37
N GLU A 510 14.61 17.64 -50.99
CA GLU A 510 13.92 18.12 -52.18
C GLU A 510 12.59 18.80 -51.83
N VAL A 511 11.82 18.21 -50.87
CA VAL A 511 10.43 18.64 -50.63
C VAL A 511 10.28 19.54 -49.41
N GLU A 512 11.15 19.37 -48.41
CA GLU A 512 11.11 20.19 -47.17
C GLU A 512 11.96 21.46 -47.33
N GLN A 513 11.74 22.22 -48.37
CA GLN A 513 12.45 23.48 -48.70
C GLN A 513 11.45 24.58 -49.08
N ASN A 514 11.82 25.81 -48.86
CA ASN A 514 10.97 26.99 -49.17
C ASN A 514 9.62 26.97 -48.48
N LEU A 515 9.58 26.41 -47.27
CA LEU A 515 8.37 26.33 -46.47
C LEU A 515 7.91 27.70 -45.99
N ILE A 516 6.62 27.82 -45.70
CA ILE A 516 5.97 28.99 -45.12
C ILE A 516 5.76 28.72 -43.64
N PHE A 517 6.45 29.43 -42.78
CA PHE A 517 6.34 29.28 -41.35
C PHE A 517 4.95 29.72 -40.87
N ALA A 518 4.24 28.84 -40.11
CA ALA A 518 2.90 29.09 -39.62
C ALA A 518 2.84 29.45 -38.12
N GLY A 519 3.75 28.91 -37.30
CA GLY A 519 3.79 29.23 -35.88
C GLY A 519 4.53 28.21 -35.03
N LEU A 520 4.56 28.48 -33.72
CA LEU A 520 5.08 27.55 -32.71
C LEU A 520 3.96 27.17 -31.73
N VAL A 521 4.03 25.97 -31.21
CA VAL A 521 3.24 25.51 -30.07
C VAL A 521 4.15 25.00 -28.96
N GLY A 522 3.94 25.51 -27.76
CA GLY A 522 4.64 25.09 -26.57
C GLY A 522 3.73 24.23 -25.69
N MET A 523 4.14 23.01 -25.43
CA MET A 523 3.35 22.02 -24.68
C MET A 523 4.12 21.46 -23.50
N ILE A 524 3.39 21.06 -22.48
CA ILE A 524 3.92 20.43 -21.27
C ILE A 524 2.96 19.32 -20.82
N ASP A 525 3.48 18.34 -20.09
CA ASP A 525 2.69 17.46 -19.25
C ASP A 525 2.42 18.18 -17.93
N PRO A 526 1.20 18.74 -17.72
CA PRO A 526 0.92 19.63 -16.61
C PRO A 526 0.90 18.86 -15.28
N GLU A 527 1.30 19.55 -14.24
CA GLU A 527 1.20 19.05 -12.87
C GLU A 527 -0.26 18.82 -12.46
N ARG A 528 -0.49 17.77 -11.66
CA ARG A 528 -1.79 17.56 -11.01
C ARG A 528 -2.07 18.67 -10.01
N LYS A 529 -3.25 19.26 -10.06
CA LYS A 529 -3.64 20.36 -9.16
C LYS A 529 -3.57 19.99 -7.69
N GLU A 530 -3.88 18.72 -7.37
CA GLU A 530 -3.90 18.17 -6.02
C GLU A 530 -2.48 17.91 -5.50
N ALA A 531 -1.52 17.65 -6.39
CA ALA A 531 -0.15 17.27 -6.01
C ALA A 531 0.57 18.35 -5.20
N ALA A 532 0.44 19.63 -5.60
CA ALA A 532 1.07 20.73 -4.88
C ALA A 532 0.55 20.86 -3.43
N ALA A 533 -0.77 20.74 -3.24
CA ALA A 533 -1.40 20.78 -1.92
C ALA A 533 -0.96 19.59 -1.07
N ALA A 534 -0.92 18.39 -1.64
CA ALA A 534 -0.47 17.17 -0.98
C ALA A 534 1.01 17.23 -0.57
N ILE A 535 1.89 17.78 -1.42
CA ILE A 535 3.31 18.01 -1.11
C ILE A 535 3.46 18.99 0.06
N ALA A 536 2.65 20.05 0.10
CA ALA A 536 2.66 20.99 1.23
C ALA A 536 2.24 20.31 2.55
N VAL A 537 1.22 19.44 2.53
CA VAL A 537 0.80 18.63 3.69
C VAL A 537 1.91 17.67 4.10
N ALA A 538 2.51 16.94 3.16
CA ALA A 538 3.64 16.04 3.43
C ALA A 538 4.81 16.77 4.08
N LYS A 539 5.19 17.94 3.56
CA LYS A 539 6.23 18.81 4.12
C LYS A 539 5.91 19.25 5.54
N GLY A 540 4.65 19.66 5.80
CA GLY A 540 4.16 19.98 7.14
C GLY A 540 4.24 18.81 8.11
N ALA A 541 4.04 17.59 7.61
CA ALA A 541 4.16 16.34 8.34
C ALA A 541 5.62 15.86 8.51
N GLY A 542 6.61 16.63 8.07
CA GLY A 542 8.03 16.27 8.12
C GLY A 542 8.45 15.20 7.11
N VAL A 543 7.66 14.98 6.08
CA VAL A 543 7.95 14.05 4.97
C VAL A 543 8.51 14.85 3.79
N ARG A 544 9.68 14.46 3.32
CA ARG A 544 10.35 15.11 2.18
C ARG A 544 9.91 14.45 0.89
N THR A 545 9.47 15.25 -0.07
CA THR A 545 9.24 14.80 -1.45
C THR A 545 10.49 15.05 -2.29
N VAL A 546 10.91 14.03 -3.02
CA VAL A 546 12.04 14.04 -3.96
C VAL A 546 11.50 13.62 -5.32
N MET A 547 11.73 14.44 -6.35
CA MET A 547 11.31 14.15 -7.71
C MET A 547 12.43 13.44 -8.48
N ILE A 548 12.06 12.36 -9.15
CA ILE A 548 12.98 11.57 -9.98
C ILE A 548 12.37 11.49 -11.39
N THR A 549 13.13 11.82 -12.44
CA THR A 549 12.60 11.87 -13.80
C THR A 549 13.66 11.60 -14.88
N GLY A 550 13.19 11.09 -16.02
CA GLY A 550 13.98 11.02 -17.26
C GLY A 550 14.11 12.34 -18.01
N ASP A 551 13.39 13.39 -17.60
CA ASP A 551 13.40 14.71 -18.24
C ASP A 551 14.71 15.48 -18.05
N HIS A 552 14.87 16.54 -18.83
CA HIS A 552 15.97 17.50 -18.69
C HIS A 552 15.92 18.24 -17.34
N ALA A 553 17.07 18.65 -16.84
CA ALA A 553 17.21 19.30 -15.55
C ALA A 553 16.36 20.58 -15.44
N GLU A 554 16.34 21.40 -16.49
CA GLU A 554 15.57 22.65 -16.51
C GLU A 554 14.06 22.39 -16.43
N THR A 555 13.56 21.38 -17.16
CA THR A 555 12.15 20.98 -17.13
C THR A 555 11.78 20.44 -15.75
N ALA A 556 12.63 19.57 -15.21
CA ALA A 556 12.42 18.97 -13.89
C ALA A 556 12.42 20.03 -12.77
N GLN A 557 13.35 20.99 -12.84
CA GLN A 557 13.42 22.11 -11.90
C GLN A 557 12.15 22.97 -11.95
N ALA A 558 11.72 23.38 -13.16
CA ALA A 558 10.53 24.22 -13.30
C ALA A 558 9.25 23.56 -12.74
N ILE A 559 9.06 22.27 -12.99
CA ILE A 559 7.92 21.49 -12.43
C ILE A 559 8.05 21.38 -10.91
N ALA A 560 9.26 21.11 -10.39
CA ALA A 560 9.50 21.01 -8.95
C ALA A 560 9.25 22.33 -8.21
N GLU A 561 9.52 23.46 -8.86
CA GLU A 561 9.22 24.80 -8.34
C GLU A 561 7.69 25.05 -8.32
N ARG A 562 6.97 24.70 -9.39
CA ARG A 562 5.49 24.81 -9.45
C ARG A 562 4.81 23.93 -8.40
N LEU A 563 5.33 22.74 -8.14
CA LEU A 563 4.84 21.80 -7.11
C LEU A 563 5.23 22.16 -5.68
N GLY A 564 6.12 23.16 -5.48
CA GLY A 564 6.61 23.54 -4.14
C GLY A 564 7.62 22.58 -3.51
N ILE A 565 8.17 21.65 -4.30
CA ILE A 565 9.31 20.78 -3.92
C ILE A 565 10.56 21.66 -3.76
N LEU A 566 10.77 22.58 -4.70
CA LEU A 566 11.81 23.60 -4.66
C LEU A 566 11.19 24.99 -4.42
N PRO A 567 11.90 25.93 -3.74
CA PRO A 567 11.44 27.28 -3.58
C PRO A 567 11.42 28.02 -4.92
N MET A 568 10.36 28.80 -5.17
CA MET A 568 10.20 29.53 -6.40
C MET A 568 11.11 30.77 -6.45
N GLY A 569 11.80 31.01 -7.58
CA GLY A 569 12.60 32.21 -7.78
C GLY A 569 13.99 32.24 -7.13
N GLU A 570 14.45 31.14 -6.57
CA GLU A 570 15.80 30.98 -6.02
C GLU A 570 16.72 30.24 -7.01
N ASP A 571 18.04 30.33 -6.83
CA ASP A 571 19.00 29.49 -7.59
C ASP A 571 19.01 28.07 -7.01
N ASN A 572 18.18 27.21 -7.60
CA ASN A 572 17.97 25.84 -7.15
C ASN A 572 18.93 24.81 -7.76
N ARG A 573 19.96 25.25 -8.52
CA ARG A 573 20.88 24.31 -9.22
C ARG A 573 21.59 23.35 -8.29
N CYS A 574 21.90 23.76 -7.06
CA CYS A 574 22.53 22.92 -6.06
C CYS A 574 21.61 21.81 -5.52
N HIS A 575 20.30 21.90 -5.73
CA HIS A 575 19.29 20.92 -5.30
C HIS A 575 18.84 20.01 -6.46
N VAL A 576 19.41 20.17 -7.65
CA VAL A 576 19.15 19.34 -8.84
C VAL A 576 20.40 18.56 -9.18
N LEU A 577 20.29 17.25 -9.41
CA LEU A 577 21.39 16.38 -9.81
C LEU A 577 21.00 15.64 -11.11
N THR A 578 21.91 15.59 -12.07
CA THR A 578 21.68 14.85 -13.30
C THR A 578 22.22 13.42 -13.21
N GLY A 579 21.67 12.51 -14.03
CA GLY A 579 22.14 11.13 -14.12
C GLY A 579 23.64 11.03 -14.47
N ALA A 580 24.16 11.92 -15.32
CA ALA A 580 25.58 11.97 -15.66
C ALA A 580 26.48 12.35 -14.45
N GLU A 581 26.03 13.30 -13.64
CA GLU A 581 26.73 13.65 -12.38
C GLU A 581 26.65 12.54 -11.35
N LEU A 582 25.50 11.87 -11.26
CA LEU A 582 25.27 10.73 -10.37
C LEU A 582 26.16 9.54 -10.73
N GLU A 583 26.40 9.28 -12.02
CA GLU A 583 27.27 8.22 -12.50
C GLU A 583 28.74 8.42 -12.08
N MET A 584 29.18 9.68 -11.99
CA MET A 584 30.53 10.00 -11.56
C MET A 584 30.74 9.95 -10.04
N MET A 585 29.65 9.90 -9.25
CA MET A 585 29.69 9.85 -7.78
C MET A 585 29.83 8.43 -7.26
N SER A 586 30.64 8.24 -6.22
CA SER A 586 30.60 7.02 -5.43
C SER A 586 29.34 6.94 -4.57
N ASP A 587 29.01 5.75 -4.08
CA ASP A 587 27.83 5.58 -3.21
C ASP A 587 27.98 6.33 -1.88
N GLU A 588 29.21 6.42 -1.32
CA GLU A 588 29.51 7.17 -0.10
C GLU A 588 29.39 8.69 -0.29
N GLU A 589 29.71 9.21 -1.46
CA GLU A 589 29.50 10.62 -1.80
C GLU A 589 28.01 10.91 -1.97
N LEU A 590 27.29 10.02 -2.64
CA LEU A 590 25.84 10.13 -2.80
C LEU A 590 25.12 10.12 -1.44
N GLU A 591 25.47 9.21 -0.51
CA GLU A 591 24.92 9.13 0.83
C GLU A 591 25.01 10.46 1.59
N LYS A 592 26.13 11.18 1.44
CA LYS A 592 26.30 12.50 2.08
C LYS A 592 25.49 13.59 1.39
N LYS A 593 25.26 13.46 0.09
CA LYS A 593 24.67 14.52 -0.74
C LYS A 593 23.14 14.42 -0.87
N VAL A 594 22.55 13.21 -0.76
CA VAL A 594 21.07 13.04 -0.90
C VAL A 594 20.23 13.94 0.01
N PRO A 595 20.65 14.34 1.25
CA PRO A 595 19.87 15.28 2.05
C PRO A 595 19.74 16.68 1.43
N GLU A 596 20.61 17.06 0.53
CA GLU A 596 20.62 18.37 -0.15
C GLU A 596 19.81 18.36 -1.44
N ILE A 597 19.72 17.19 -2.13
CA ILE A 597 19.10 17.05 -3.43
C ILE A 597 17.59 16.79 -3.30
N SER A 598 16.80 17.50 -4.08
CA SER A 598 15.34 17.34 -4.16
C SER A 598 14.87 16.89 -5.56
N VAL A 599 15.71 17.03 -6.58
CA VAL A 599 15.36 16.68 -7.97
C VAL A 599 16.50 15.91 -8.62
N TYR A 600 16.17 14.78 -9.23
CA TYR A 600 17.06 13.95 -10.02
C TYR A 600 16.54 13.90 -11.46
N ALA A 601 17.34 14.40 -12.41
CA ALA A 601 16.97 14.55 -13.82
C ALA A 601 17.80 13.62 -14.72
N ARG A 602 17.22 13.10 -15.81
CA ARG A 602 17.86 12.17 -16.76
C ARG A 602 18.46 10.94 -16.10
N VAL A 603 17.74 10.34 -15.18
CA VAL A 603 18.19 9.17 -14.44
C VAL A 603 17.79 7.86 -15.11
N SER A 604 18.67 6.87 -15.02
CA SER A 604 18.41 5.49 -15.42
C SER A 604 17.69 4.70 -14.30
N PRO A 605 17.14 3.51 -14.58
CA PRO A 605 16.58 2.64 -13.55
C PRO A 605 17.56 2.30 -12.41
N GLU A 606 18.81 2.06 -12.73
CA GLU A 606 19.88 1.78 -11.76
C GLU A 606 20.12 2.96 -10.81
N HIS A 607 20.06 4.18 -11.34
CA HIS A 607 20.15 5.40 -10.55
C HIS A 607 19.02 5.51 -9.52
N LYS A 608 17.79 5.13 -9.89
CA LYS A 608 16.64 5.11 -8.96
C LYS A 608 16.92 4.21 -7.76
N VAL A 609 17.48 3.02 -7.98
CA VAL A 609 17.87 2.08 -6.91
C VAL A 609 18.96 2.67 -6.01
N ARG A 610 20.00 3.31 -6.59
CA ARG A 610 21.07 3.95 -5.83
C ARG A 610 20.58 5.08 -4.94
N ILE A 611 19.67 5.92 -5.44
CA ILE A 611 19.05 7.03 -4.69
C ILE A 611 18.26 6.49 -3.49
N VAL A 612 17.42 5.48 -3.71
CA VAL A 612 16.65 4.84 -2.63
C VAL A 612 17.57 4.26 -1.56
N ARG A 613 18.61 3.51 -1.96
CA ARG A 613 19.61 2.95 -1.02
C ARG A 613 20.34 4.01 -0.21
N ALA A 614 20.71 5.11 -0.85
CA ALA A 614 21.42 6.20 -0.18
C ALA A 614 20.55 6.85 0.92
N TRP A 615 19.25 7.05 0.66
CA TRP A 615 18.32 7.50 1.69
C TRP A 615 18.13 6.48 2.82
N GLN A 616 18.03 5.18 2.49
CA GLN A 616 17.89 4.10 3.48
C GLN A 616 19.13 4.00 4.39
N LYS A 617 20.32 4.16 3.83
CA LYS A 617 21.58 4.18 4.60
C LYS A 617 21.68 5.41 5.54
N ASN A 618 21.03 6.52 5.18
CA ASN A 618 20.83 7.66 6.07
C ASN A 618 19.76 7.41 7.16
N GLY A 619 19.32 6.17 7.35
CA GLY A 619 18.35 5.77 8.36
C GLY A 619 16.91 6.22 8.07
N LYS A 620 16.60 6.60 6.82
CA LYS A 620 15.27 7.07 6.42
C LYS A 620 14.40 5.91 5.96
N ILE A 621 13.10 6.02 6.22
CA ILE A 621 12.07 5.16 5.64
C ILE A 621 11.64 5.80 4.33
N VAL A 622 11.85 5.08 3.23
CA VAL A 622 11.68 5.59 1.86
C VAL A 622 10.49 4.94 1.18
N SER A 623 9.59 5.76 0.67
CA SER A 623 8.55 5.35 -0.29
C SER A 623 9.02 5.71 -1.70
N MET A 624 8.89 4.79 -2.67
CA MET A 624 9.22 5.00 -4.09
C MET A 624 7.99 4.78 -4.95
N THR A 625 7.71 5.70 -5.88
CA THR A 625 6.63 5.51 -6.86
C THR A 625 7.17 5.17 -8.23
N GLY A 626 6.39 4.41 -9.01
CA GLY A 626 6.72 4.08 -10.38
C GLY A 626 5.57 3.40 -11.12
N ASP A 627 5.56 3.50 -12.45
CA ASP A 627 4.52 2.95 -13.33
C ASP A 627 5.07 1.92 -14.32
N GLY A 628 6.37 1.94 -14.61
CA GLY A 628 7.00 1.11 -15.64
C GLY A 628 7.74 -0.12 -15.11
N VAL A 629 8.09 -1.00 -16.04
CA VAL A 629 8.99 -2.16 -15.78
C VAL A 629 10.34 -1.69 -15.24
N ASN A 630 10.82 -0.54 -15.73
CA ASN A 630 12.09 0.06 -15.33
C ASN A 630 12.12 0.52 -13.86
N ASP A 631 10.97 0.70 -13.24
CA ASP A 631 10.84 1.13 -11.85
C ASP A 631 10.81 -0.04 -10.87
N ALA A 632 10.46 -1.24 -11.33
CA ALA A 632 10.26 -2.40 -10.49
C ALA A 632 11.45 -2.70 -9.53
N PRO A 633 12.74 -2.60 -9.95
CA PRO A 633 13.86 -2.78 -9.04
C PRO A 633 13.92 -1.74 -7.93
N ALA A 634 13.58 -0.48 -8.22
CA ALA A 634 13.56 0.60 -7.24
C ALA A 634 12.34 0.51 -6.30
N LEU A 635 11.18 0.11 -6.83
CA LEU A 635 9.97 -0.17 -6.05
C LEU A 635 10.23 -1.28 -5.03
N LYS A 636 10.87 -2.37 -5.45
CA LYS A 636 11.20 -3.50 -4.59
C LYS A 636 12.31 -3.18 -3.57
N GLN A 637 13.22 -2.25 -3.92
CA GLN A 637 14.31 -1.81 -3.02
C GLN A 637 13.78 -0.90 -1.91
N ALA A 638 12.76 -0.09 -2.17
CA ALA A 638 12.21 0.86 -1.21
C ALA A 638 11.64 0.15 0.05
N ASP A 639 11.50 0.89 1.15
CA ASP A 639 10.77 0.38 2.33
C ASP A 639 9.27 0.22 2.00
N ILE A 640 8.76 1.06 1.08
CA ILE A 640 7.42 0.97 0.49
C ILE A 640 7.50 1.27 -1.01
N GLY A 641 7.26 0.27 -1.84
CA GLY A 641 7.02 0.45 -3.28
C GLY A 641 5.55 0.86 -3.51
N VAL A 642 5.33 1.88 -4.34
CA VAL A 642 4.01 2.38 -4.71
C VAL A 642 3.83 2.33 -6.22
N GLY A 643 2.97 1.43 -6.69
CA GLY A 643 2.65 1.26 -8.11
C GLY A 643 1.42 2.08 -8.51
N MET A 644 1.37 2.47 -9.78
CA MET A 644 0.20 3.11 -10.38
C MET A 644 -0.83 2.04 -10.75
N GLY A 645 -2.12 2.28 -10.48
CA GLY A 645 -3.20 1.34 -10.73
C GLY A 645 -3.77 1.40 -12.14
N ILE A 646 -3.81 2.61 -12.72
CA ILE A 646 -4.38 2.87 -14.05
C ILE A 646 -3.27 2.78 -15.12
N THR A 647 -2.20 3.58 -14.97
CA THR A 647 -1.11 3.66 -15.95
C THR A 647 0.00 2.65 -15.69
N GLY A 648 0.05 2.07 -14.49
CA GLY A 648 1.10 1.14 -14.10
C GLY A 648 1.01 -0.21 -14.79
N THR A 649 2.17 -0.72 -15.21
CA THR A 649 2.30 -2.08 -15.73
C THR A 649 2.07 -3.10 -14.60
N GLU A 650 1.66 -4.31 -14.94
CA GLU A 650 1.49 -5.38 -13.94
C GLU A 650 2.81 -5.69 -13.21
N VAL A 651 3.94 -5.53 -13.89
CA VAL A 651 5.27 -5.67 -13.27
C VAL A 651 5.50 -4.63 -12.17
N SER A 652 5.17 -3.36 -12.43
CA SER A 652 5.31 -2.30 -11.41
C SER A 652 4.35 -2.53 -10.24
N LYS A 653 3.09 -2.90 -10.52
CA LYS A 653 2.10 -3.28 -9.50
C LYS A 653 2.57 -4.50 -8.70
N GLY A 654 3.12 -5.52 -9.39
CA GLY A 654 3.65 -6.74 -8.78
C GLY A 654 4.83 -6.52 -7.83
N ALA A 655 5.70 -5.57 -8.17
CA ALA A 655 6.85 -5.18 -7.36
C ALA A 655 6.49 -4.27 -6.17
N SER A 656 5.27 -3.72 -6.13
CA SER A 656 4.84 -2.70 -5.17
C SER A 656 4.17 -3.30 -3.93
N ASP A 657 4.33 -2.63 -2.78
CA ASP A 657 3.63 -2.92 -1.53
C ASP A 657 2.24 -2.27 -1.48
N MET A 658 2.05 -1.19 -2.23
CA MET A 658 0.80 -0.45 -2.35
C MET A 658 0.55 -0.05 -3.80
N VAL A 659 -0.70 -0.08 -4.24
CA VAL A 659 -1.13 0.35 -5.57
C VAL A 659 -2.14 1.48 -5.42
N LEU A 660 -1.94 2.57 -6.17
CA LEU A 660 -2.86 3.71 -6.21
C LEU A 660 -3.94 3.49 -7.26
N ALA A 661 -5.17 3.23 -6.84
CA ALA A 661 -6.28 2.99 -7.78
C ALA A 661 -6.65 4.20 -8.66
N ASP A 662 -6.12 5.39 -8.34
CA ASP A 662 -6.40 6.66 -9.04
C ASP A 662 -5.14 7.35 -9.58
N ASP A 663 -3.99 6.72 -9.47
CA ASP A 663 -2.67 7.26 -9.87
C ASP A 663 -2.38 8.66 -9.29
N ASN A 664 -2.93 8.98 -8.13
CA ASN A 664 -2.83 10.31 -7.54
C ASN A 664 -1.82 10.36 -6.39
N PHE A 665 -0.86 11.30 -6.47
CA PHE A 665 0.12 11.54 -5.41
C PHE A 665 -0.56 11.88 -4.05
N GLU A 666 -1.70 12.57 -4.05
CA GLU A 666 -2.47 12.88 -2.86
C GLU A 666 -2.82 11.61 -2.06
N THR A 667 -3.15 10.53 -2.76
CA THR A 667 -3.49 9.24 -2.14
C THR A 667 -2.32 8.64 -1.35
N ILE A 668 -1.07 8.92 -1.73
CA ILE A 668 0.11 8.52 -0.94
C ILE A 668 0.13 9.25 0.40
N VAL A 669 -0.14 10.55 0.39
CA VAL A 669 -0.16 11.38 1.62
C VAL A 669 -1.30 10.95 2.54
N VAL A 670 -2.46 10.64 1.97
CA VAL A 670 -3.61 10.06 2.69
C VAL A 670 -3.25 8.68 3.28
N ALA A 671 -2.55 7.84 2.55
CA ALA A 671 -2.10 6.53 3.05
C ALA A 671 -1.08 6.67 4.20
N ILE A 672 -0.20 7.67 4.16
CA ILE A 672 0.71 8.00 5.27
C ILE A 672 -0.09 8.44 6.51
N GLU A 673 -1.11 9.30 6.35
CA GLU A 673 -2.00 9.71 7.43
C GLU A 673 -2.70 8.51 8.07
N GLU A 674 -3.30 7.65 7.26
CA GLU A 674 -3.96 6.42 7.72
C GLU A 674 -2.97 5.47 8.42
N GLY A 675 -1.76 5.30 7.87
CA GLY A 675 -0.72 4.48 8.50
C GLY A 675 -0.29 5.02 9.87
N ARG A 676 -0.16 6.34 10.03
CA ARG A 676 0.10 7.00 11.32
C ARG A 676 -1.04 6.80 12.31
N LYS A 677 -2.29 6.91 11.86
CA LYS A 677 -3.49 6.63 12.65
C LYS A 677 -3.52 5.19 13.14
N VAL A 678 -3.30 4.22 12.23
CA VAL A 678 -3.29 2.79 12.56
C VAL A 678 -2.22 2.49 13.60
N PHE A 679 -1.00 2.99 13.41
CA PHE A 679 0.08 2.81 14.38
C PHE A 679 -0.26 3.44 15.74
N SER A 680 -0.81 4.66 15.76
CA SER A 680 -1.27 5.32 17.00
C SER A 680 -2.36 4.50 17.70
N ASN A 681 -3.28 3.92 16.96
CA ASN A 681 -4.36 3.09 17.53
C ASN A 681 -3.82 1.77 18.10
N ILE A 682 -2.84 1.15 17.45
CA ILE A 682 -2.12 0.01 18.02
C ILE A 682 -1.42 0.42 19.33
N GLN A 683 -0.75 1.58 19.37
CA GLN A 683 -0.13 2.08 20.59
C GLN A 683 -1.15 2.27 21.73
N LYS A 684 -2.35 2.78 21.42
CA LYS A 684 -3.44 2.97 22.40
C LYS A 684 -3.92 1.61 22.94
N ALA A 685 -4.16 0.64 22.05
CA ALA A 685 -4.56 -0.71 22.47
C ALA A 685 -3.48 -1.38 23.34
N VAL A 686 -2.20 -1.27 22.96
CA VAL A 686 -1.06 -1.77 23.73
C VAL A 686 -0.96 -1.09 25.09
N GLN A 687 -1.06 0.24 25.14
CA GLN A 687 -1.04 1.01 26.39
C GLN A 687 -2.17 0.58 27.32
N TYR A 688 -3.37 0.43 26.78
CA TYR A 688 -4.54 0.00 27.54
C TYR A 688 -4.32 -1.39 28.16
N LEU A 689 -3.99 -2.39 27.36
CA LEU A 689 -3.79 -3.77 27.81
C LEU A 689 -2.65 -3.88 28.84
N LEU A 690 -1.51 -3.23 28.55
CA LEU A 690 -0.35 -3.31 29.44
C LEU A 690 -0.56 -2.55 30.75
N SER A 691 -1.30 -1.44 30.76
CA SER A 691 -1.63 -0.73 32.01
C SER A 691 -2.60 -1.52 32.88
N ALA A 692 -3.63 -2.15 32.27
CA ALA A 692 -4.57 -3.03 32.95
C ALA A 692 -3.86 -4.22 33.60
N ASN A 693 -3.09 -4.97 32.81
CA ASN A 693 -2.33 -6.13 33.33
C ASN A 693 -1.32 -5.71 34.41
N PHE A 694 -0.65 -4.57 34.26
CA PHE A 694 0.27 -4.08 35.29
C PHE A 694 -0.46 -3.68 36.57
N GLY A 695 -1.69 -3.13 36.49
CA GLY A 695 -2.56 -2.84 37.62
C GLY A 695 -2.95 -4.11 38.37
N GLU A 696 -3.30 -5.19 37.66
CA GLU A 696 -3.61 -6.49 38.20
C GLU A 696 -2.40 -7.09 38.95
N VAL A 697 -1.24 -7.07 38.33
CA VAL A 697 0.02 -7.55 38.94
C VAL A 697 0.33 -6.80 40.23
N ILE A 698 0.22 -5.46 40.26
CA ILE A 698 0.43 -4.66 41.46
C ILE A 698 -0.59 -5.03 42.54
N THR A 699 -1.87 -5.19 42.16
CA THR A 699 -2.95 -5.55 43.08
C THR A 699 -2.64 -6.84 43.78
N LEU A 700 -2.34 -7.91 43.03
CA LEU A 700 -2.06 -9.25 43.58
C LEU A 700 -0.76 -9.28 44.40
N PHE A 701 0.30 -8.65 43.86
CA PHE A 701 1.59 -8.60 44.54
C PHE A 701 1.52 -7.89 45.90
N VAL A 702 0.95 -6.67 45.94
CA VAL A 702 0.82 -5.92 47.18
C VAL A 702 -0.16 -6.56 48.16
N ALA A 703 -1.29 -7.12 47.66
CA ALA A 703 -2.23 -7.86 48.51
C ALA A 703 -1.56 -9.05 49.19
N THR A 704 -0.74 -9.81 48.45
CA THR A 704 0.04 -10.92 49.03
C THR A 704 1.04 -10.45 50.09
N LEU A 705 1.71 -9.31 49.82
CA LEU A 705 2.61 -8.71 50.85
C LEU A 705 1.87 -8.28 52.12
N LEU A 706 0.62 -7.77 51.95
CA LEU A 706 -0.22 -7.37 53.09
C LEU A 706 -0.92 -8.56 53.78
N GLY A 707 -0.92 -9.73 53.16
CA GLY A 707 -1.59 -10.91 53.63
C GLY A 707 -3.09 -10.96 53.29
N TRP A 708 -3.53 -10.17 52.29
CA TRP A 708 -4.91 -10.10 51.85
C TRP A 708 -5.21 -11.13 50.74
N THR A 709 -6.44 -11.68 50.75
CA THR A 709 -7.01 -12.38 49.60
C THR A 709 -7.92 -11.38 48.89
N ILE A 710 -7.56 -10.89 47.71
CA ILE A 710 -8.28 -9.79 47.09
C ILE A 710 -9.02 -10.19 45.80
N LEU A 711 -8.46 -11.05 45.04
CA LEU A 711 -9.01 -11.51 43.76
C LEU A 711 -8.72 -13.00 43.59
N GLN A 712 -9.70 -13.73 43.09
CA GLN A 712 -9.54 -15.12 42.71
C GLN A 712 -9.09 -15.25 41.26
N PRO A 713 -8.48 -16.38 40.82
CA PRO A 713 -8.06 -16.59 39.45
C PRO A 713 -9.16 -16.34 38.42
N VAL A 714 -10.39 -16.77 38.74
CA VAL A 714 -11.56 -16.62 37.86
C VAL A 714 -11.93 -15.15 37.63
N HIS A 715 -11.76 -14.29 38.65
CA HIS A 715 -12.01 -12.85 38.52
C HIS A 715 -11.08 -12.21 37.49
N ILE A 716 -9.79 -12.53 37.55
CA ILE A 716 -8.77 -12.00 36.63
C ILE A 716 -9.02 -12.51 35.22
N LEU A 717 -9.27 -13.79 35.04
CA LEU A 717 -9.56 -14.36 33.73
C LEU A 717 -10.81 -13.75 33.11
N TRP A 718 -11.85 -13.47 33.91
CA TRP A 718 -13.06 -12.81 33.40
C TRP A 718 -12.78 -11.36 32.99
N ILE A 719 -12.01 -10.63 33.75
CA ILE A 719 -11.58 -9.28 33.44
C ILE A 719 -10.83 -9.26 32.10
N ASN A 720 -9.76 -10.08 32.00
CA ASN A 720 -8.93 -10.13 30.77
C ASN A 720 -9.74 -10.52 29.53
N LEU A 721 -10.73 -11.42 29.68
CA LEU A 721 -11.57 -11.86 28.57
C LEU A 721 -12.62 -10.82 28.16
N VAL A 722 -13.25 -10.15 29.13
CA VAL A 722 -14.46 -9.33 28.90
C VAL A 722 -14.17 -7.84 28.93
N THR A 723 -13.38 -7.36 29.87
CA THR A 723 -13.12 -5.93 30.02
C THR A 723 -12.00 -5.45 29.13
N ASP A 724 -11.03 -6.30 28.77
CA ASP A 724 -9.84 -5.90 28.04
C ASP A 724 -9.98 -6.05 26.52
N VAL A 725 -10.50 -7.18 26.04
CA VAL A 725 -10.50 -7.51 24.61
C VAL A 725 -11.39 -6.56 23.81
N PHE A 726 -12.64 -6.33 24.21
CA PHE A 726 -13.57 -5.53 23.44
C PHE A 726 -13.18 -4.05 23.35
N PRO A 727 -12.82 -3.37 24.45
CA PRO A 727 -12.33 -1.98 24.38
C PRO A 727 -11.01 -1.85 23.62
N ALA A 728 -10.08 -2.81 23.75
CA ALA A 728 -8.83 -2.77 23.00
C ALA A 728 -9.04 -2.83 21.47
N ILE A 729 -9.94 -3.71 20.98
CA ILE A 729 -10.33 -3.74 19.57
C ILE A 729 -10.99 -2.41 19.16
N ALA A 730 -11.88 -1.87 19.99
CA ALA A 730 -12.60 -0.63 19.71
C ALA A 730 -11.68 0.60 19.69
N LEU A 731 -10.59 0.61 20.46
CA LEU A 731 -9.53 1.62 20.37
C LEU A 731 -8.82 1.58 19.01
N GLY A 732 -8.78 0.43 18.35
CA GLY A 732 -8.29 0.28 16.97
C GLY A 732 -9.11 1.04 15.94
N MET A 733 -10.37 1.36 16.25
CA MET A 733 -11.28 2.13 15.39
C MET A 733 -11.31 3.63 15.73
N GLU A 734 -10.39 4.11 16.56
CA GLU A 734 -10.31 5.52 16.94
C GLU A 734 -9.95 6.38 15.73
N LYS A 735 -10.53 7.59 15.67
CA LYS A 735 -10.24 8.56 14.60
C LYS A 735 -8.80 9.06 14.69
N ALA A 736 -8.28 9.52 13.55
CA ALA A 736 -6.97 10.19 13.54
C ALA A 736 -6.97 11.40 14.47
N GLU A 737 -5.88 11.58 15.23
CA GLU A 737 -5.70 12.79 16.02
C GLU A 737 -5.51 13.99 15.08
N PRO A 738 -6.12 15.16 15.34
CA PRO A 738 -6.09 16.31 14.43
C PRO A 738 -4.69 16.83 14.09
N ASP A 739 -3.69 16.50 14.89
CA ASP A 739 -2.29 16.92 14.72
C ASP A 739 -1.40 15.80 14.14
N VAL A 740 -1.99 14.68 13.67
CA VAL A 740 -1.23 13.50 13.18
C VAL A 740 -0.31 13.86 12.02
N MET A 741 -0.73 14.78 11.14
CA MET A 741 0.05 15.28 10.00
C MET A 741 0.85 16.56 10.33
N GLN A 742 0.93 16.96 11.59
CA GLN A 742 1.80 18.04 12.08
C GLN A 742 2.98 17.49 12.89
N ARG A 743 2.96 16.20 13.20
CA ARG A 743 4.03 15.51 13.94
C ARG A 743 5.11 15.05 12.97
N LYS A 744 6.37 15.10 13.41
CA LYS A 744 7.48 14.50 12.65
C LYS A 744 7.28 12.99 12.53
N PRO A 745 7.75 12.37 11.44
CA PRO A 745 7.72 10.92 11.30
C PRO A 745 8.53 10.24 12.39
N ARG A 746 8.14 9.03 12.77
CA ARG A 746 8.92 8.22 13.72
C ARG A 746 10.26 7.79 13.11
N GLU A 747 11.26 7.63 13.95
CA GLU A 747 12.53 7.04 13.54
C GLU A 747 12.41 5.53 13.34
N LYS A 748 13.19 4.98 12.44
CA LYS A 748 13.18 3.53 12.10
C LYS A 748 13.47 2.63 13.32
N SER A 749 14.22 3.15 14.31
CA SER A 749 14.60 2.45 15.54
C SER A 749 13.64 2.66 16.70
N SER A 750 12.61 3.51 16.56
CA SER A 750 11.72 3.83 17.68
C SER A 750 10.77 2.67 18.00
N SER A 751 10.80 2.23 19.28
CA SER A 751 9.82 1.27 19.80
C SER A 751 8.42 1.86 19.89
N PHE A 752 7.39 1.03 19.80
CA PHE A 752 6.00 1.48 20.01
C PHE A 752 5.71 1.89 21.49
N LEU A 753 6.60 1.60 22.43
CA LEU A 753 6.55 2.10 23.82
C LEU A 753 7.19 3.48 23.99
N SER A 754 7.74 4.06 22.92
CA SER A 754 8.35 5.39 22.96
C SER A 754 7.31 6.52 23.13
N ASN A 755 7.79 7.75 23.22
CA ASN A 755 6.97 8.96 23.26
C ASN A 755 6.00 9.08 24.45
N GLY A 756 6.40 8.56 25.63
CA GLY A 756 5.61 8.68 26.86
C GLY A 756 4.59 7.56 27.08
N VAL A 757 4.56 6.55 26.20
CA VAL A 757 3.65 5.40 26.33
C VAL A 757 4.06 4.54 27.51
N LEU A 758 5.36 4.22 27.66
CA LEU A 758 5.87 3.42 28.78
C LEU A 758 5.59 4.08 30.13
N GLU A 759 5.89 5.37 30.25
CA GLU A 759 5.62 6.14 31.47
C GLU A 759 4.12 6.16 31.79
N SER A 760 3.28 6.25 30.75
CA SER A 760 1.83 6.18 30.90
C SER A 760 1.37 4.83 31.42
N ILE A 761 1.86 3.73 30.87
CA ILE A 761 1.57 2.37 31.32
C ILE A 761 1.90 2.22 32.81
N LEU A 762 3.09 2.66 33.21
CA LEU A 762 3.56 2.48 34.59
C LEU A 762 2.71 3.26 35.59
N TYR A 763 2.49 4.59 35.42
CA TYR A 763 1.70 5.34 36.39
C TYR A 763 0.21 4.97 36.37
N GLN A 764 -0.34 4.62 35.20
CA GLN A 764 -1.75 4.20 35.08
C GLN A 764 -1.98 2.87 35.77
N GLY A 765 -1.13 1.87 35.55
CA GLY A 765 -1.22 0.60 36.27
C GLY A 765 -1.04 0.73 37.80
N VAL A 766 -0.14 1.62 38.26
CA VAL A 766 -0.02 1.93 39.71
C VAL A 766 -1.32 2.54 40.25
N LEU A 767 -1.98 3.42 39.49
CA LEU A 767 -3.27 4.02 39.89
C LEU A 767 -4.37 2.96 39.95
N GLU A 768 -4.48 2.09 38.93
CA GLU A 768 -5.47 1.02 38.89
C GLU A 768 -5.31 0.05 40.07
N GLY A 769 -4.10 -0.46 40.25
CA GLY A 769 -3.80 -1.33 41.38
C GLY A 769 -4.01 -0.68 42.73
N GLY A 770 -3.57 0.60 42.86
CA GLY A 770 -3.73 1.36 44.09
C GLY A 770 -5.18 1.63 44.48
N LEU A 771 -6.03 2.02 43.49
CA LEU A 771 -7.47 2.22 43.72
C LEU A 771 -8.21 0.91 44.05
N THR A 772 -7.79 -0.19 43.43
CA THR A 772 -8.35 -1.51 43.73
C THR A 772 -7.99 -1.99 45.16
N LEU A 773 -6.75 -1.80 45.56
CA LEU A 773 -6.32 -2.09 46.95
C LEU A 773 -7.02 -1.18 47.96
N PHE A 774 -7.21 0.09 47.60
CA PHE A 774 -7.89 1.07 48.46
C PHE A 774 -9.35 0.68 48.72
N ILE A 775 -10.11 0.28 47.70
CA ILE A 775 -11.51 -0.14 47.90
C ILE A 775 -11.61 -1.41 48.72
N TYR A 776 -10.72 -2.39 48.48
CA TYR A 776 -10.65 -3.61 49.31
C TYR A 776 -10.46 -3.28 50.79
N TRP A 777 -9.47 -2.43 51.07
CA TRP A 777 -9.20 -1.96 52.42
C TRP A 777 -10.40 -1.19 53.02
N LEU A 778 -10.97 -0.27 52.24
CA LEU A 778 -12.13 0.54 52.68
C LEU A 778 -13.33 -0.37 53.01
N ALA A 779 -13.64 -1.34 52.14
CA ALA A 779 -14.75 -2.27 52.33
C ALA A 779 -14.53 -3.13 53.58
N GLY A 780 -13.31 -3.66 53.80
CA GLY A 780 -12.96 -4.42 55.01
C GLY A 780 -13.10 -3.61 56.31
N GLN A 781 -12.77 -2.33 56.29
CA GLN A 781 -12.93 -1.47 57.48
C GLN A 781 -14.38 -1.11 57.82
N TYR A 782 -15.25 -0.92 56.80
CA TYR A 782 -16.62 -0.46 57.03
C TYR A 782 -17.66 -1.52 57.05
N PHE A 783 -17.48 -2.61 56.27
CA PHE A 783 -18.52 -3.65 56.12
C PHE A 783 -18.16 -4.95 56.83
N HIS A 784 -16.89 -5.19 57.14
CA HIS A 784 -16.35 -6.35 57.87
C HIS A 784 -16.73 -7.73 57.28
N GLU A 785 -17.02 -7.74 55.95
CA GLU A 785 -17.31 -8.98 55.20
C GLU A 785 -16.20 -9.15 54.16
N GLU A 786 -15.46 -10.25 54.22
CA GLU A 786 -14.30 -10.52 53.35
C GLU A 786 -14.75 -10.71 51.87
N ASN A 787 -15.75 -11.57 51.67
CA ASN A 787 -16.28 -11.87 50.34
C ASN A 787 -16.91 -10.63 49.68
N LEU A 788 -17.55 -9.74 50.40
CA LEU A 788 -18.01 -8.45 49.87
C LEU A 788 -16.86 -7.55 49.51
N SER A 789 -15.77 -7.53 50.31
CA SER A 789 -14.57 -6.74 49.97
C SER A 789 -13.87 -7.22 48.70
N GLU A 790 -13.80 -8.54 48.48
CA GLU A 790 -13.30 -9.14 47.27
C GLU A 790 -14.19 -8.77 46.06
N THR A 791 -15.54 -8.88 46.22
CA THR A 791 -16.49 -8.51 45.17
C THR A 791 -16.39 -7.01 44.78
N MET A 792 -16.26 -6.12 45.78
CA MET A 792 -16.11 -4.70 45.54
C MET A 792 -14.78 -4.39 44.83
N ALA A 793 -13.70 -5.11 45.18
CA ALA A 793 -12.41 -4.98 44.48
C ALA A 793 -12.49 -5.48 43.04
N PHE A 794 -13.11 -6.63 42.79
CA PHE A 794 -13.34 -7.20 41.45
C PHE A 794 -14.16 -6.26 40.58
N ALA A 795 -15.32 -5.78 41.10
CA ALA A 795 -16.17 -4.82 40.37
C ALA A 795 -15.45 -3.51 40.07
N THR A 796 -14.65 -3.00 41.05
CA THR A 796 -13.90 -1.77 40.87
C THR A 796 -12.81 -1.92 39.80
N LEU A 797 -12.02 -2.99 39.85
CA LEU A 797 -10.96 -3.23 38.88
C LEU A 797 -11.53 -3.30 37.45
N GLY A 798 -12.58 -4.08 37.22
CA GLY A 798 -13.19 -4.16 35.90
C GLY A 798 -13.78 -2.82 35.42
N LEU A 799 -14.47 -2.07 36.30
CA LEU A 799 -15.00 -0.74 35.93
C LEU A 799 -13.89 0.31 35.75
N LEU A 800 -12.81 0.26 36.54
CA LEU A 800 -11.62 1.12 36.35
C LEU A 800 -11.06 0.97 34.94
N GLN A 801 -10.86 -0.26 34.49
CA GLN A 801 -10.35 -0.53 33.14
C GLN A 801 -11.29 0.02 32.07
N LEU A 802 -12.60 -0.16 32.20
CA LEU A 802 -13.55 0.40 31.27
C LEU A 802 -13.53 1.93 31.22
N PHE A 803 -13.44 2.62 32.34
CA PHE A 803 -13.24 4.07 32.36
C PHE A 803 -11.87 4.46 31.83
N HIS A 804 -10.84 3.65 32.11
CA HIS A 804 -9.49 3.89 31.63
C HIS A 804 -9.36 3.79 30.12
N ALA A 805 -10.15 2.93 29.44
CA ALA A 805 -10.19 2.84 27.99
C ALA A 805 -10.46 4.22 27.33
N PHE A 806 -11.27 5.08 27.93
CA PHE A 806 -11.50 6.44 27.45
C PHE A 806 -10.27 7.35 27.68
N ASN A 807 -9.53 7.14 28.75
CA ASN A 807 -8.31 7.91 29.02
C ASN A 807 -7.22 7.66 27.96
N VAL A 808 -7.16 6.44 27.42
CA VAL A 808 -6.15 6.01 26.45
C VAL A 808 -6.42 6.50 25.03
N LYS A 809 -7.57 7.14 24.76
CA LYS A 809 -7.86 7.74 23.44
C LYS A 809 -6.76 8.68 22.95
N SER A 810 -5.99 9.27 23.86
CA SER A 810 -4.75 10.00 23.55
C SER A 810 -3.78 9.95 24.73
N VAL A 811 -2.48 9.83 24.44
CA VAL A 811 -1.42 9.78 25.46
C VAL A 811 -1.31 11.11 26.22
N PHE A 812 -1.41 12.25 25.53
CA PHE A 812 -1.17 13.57 26.14
C PHE A 812 -2.36 14.52 26.06
N ARG A 813 -3.27 14.38 25.10
CA ARG A 813 -4.42 15.28 24.99
C ARG A 813 -5.44 14.97 26.07
N SER A 814 -6.09 16.02 26.57
CA SER A 814 -7.21 15.84 27.50
C SER A 814 -8.38 15.16 26.80
N LEU A 815 -9.02 14.25 27.51
CA LEU A 815 -10.27 13.61 27.07
C LEU A 815 -11.36 14.65 26.75
N PHE A 816 -11.34 15.79 27.45
CA PHE A 816 -12.34 16.87 27.31
C PHE A 816 -12.01 17.89 26.21
N ASN A 817 -10.89 17.74 25.49
CA ASN A 817 -10.57 18.57 24.33
C ASN A 817 -11.26 18.15 23.02
N GLY A 818 -12.33 17.38 23.13
CA GLY A 818 -13.15 16.88 22.06
C GLY A 818 -14.42 16.24 22.61
N ASN A 819 -15.12 15.48 21.79
CA ASN A 819 -16.24 14.66 22.29
C ASN A 819 -15.69 13.32 22.84
N PRO A 820 -15.75 13.05 24.14
CA PRO A 820 -15.28 11.79 24.71
C PRO A 820 -15.95 10.55 24.12
N LEU A 821 -17.22 10.70 23.66
CA LEU A 821 -18.09 9.63 23.19
C LEU A 821 -18.17 9.54 21.65
N ASP A 822 -17.24 10.11 20.91
CA ASP A 822 -17.27 10.14 19.45
C ASP A 822 -16.93 8.80 18.80
N ASN A 823 -16.27 7.88 19.53
CA ASN A 823 -16.05 6.49 19.11
C ASN A 823 -17.20 5.60 19.56
N ILE A 824 -18.16 5.39 18.67
CA ILE A 824 -19.36 4.56 18.93
C ILE A 824 -18.98 3.11 19.28
N TYR A 825 -17.91 2.59 18.66
CA TYR A 825 -17.44 1.22 18.92
C TYR A 825 -16.89 1.07 20.35
N LEU A 826 -16.14 2.08 20.81
CA LEU A 826 -15.65 2.09 22.19
C LEU A 826 -16.78 2.21 23.20
N ASN A 827 -17.77 3.05 22.91
CA ASN A 827 -18.96 3.18 23.76
C ASN A 827 -19.74 1.86 23.83
N GLY A 828 -19.95 1.20 22.69
CA GLY A 828 -20.60 -0.10 22.61
C GLY A 828 -19.83 -1.20 23.33
N ALA A 829 -18.51 -1.25 23.16
CA ALA A 829 -17.63 -2.20 23.82
C ALA A 829 -17.65 -2.01 25.35
N ALA A 830 -17.52 -0.77 25.82
CA ALA A 830 -17.59 -0.46 27.27
C ALA A 830 -18.93 -0.81 27.88
N LEU A 831 -20.04 -0.52 27.20
CA LEU A 831 -21.39 -0.90 27.68
C LEU A 831 -21.57 -2.43 27.71
N LEU A 832 -21.13 -3.13 26.68
CA LEU A 832 -21.20 -4.59 26.62
C LEU A 832 -20.38 -5.22 27.75
N SER A 833 -19.14 -4.78 27.92
CA SER A 833 -18.24 -5.29 28.97
C SER A 833 -18.78 -4.97 30.37
N ALA A 834 -19.31 -3.75 30.58
CA ALA A 834 -19.97 -3.42 31.83
C ALA A 834 -21.19 -4.29 32.11
N PHE A 835 -22.01 -4.54 31.10
CA PHE A 835 -23.17 -5.42 31.23
C PHE A 835 -22.76 -6.85 31.59
N LEU A 836 -21.75 -7.39 30.97
CA LEU A 836 -21.23 -8.74 31.26
C LEU A 836 -20.58 -8.81 32.64
N LEU A 837 -19.84 -7.81 33.06
CA LEU A 837 -19.25 -7.72 34.38
C LEU A 837 -20.31 -7.64 35.49
N LEU A 838 -21.27 -6.75 35.32
CA LEU A 838 -22.40 -6.60 36.26
C LEU A 838 -23.28 -7.84 36.29
N GLY A 839 -23.50 -8.45 35.10
CA GLY A 839 -24.26 -9.69 34.98
C GLY A 839 -23.74 -10.84 35.83
N VAL A 840 -22.40 -10.99 35.86
CA VAL A 840 -21.75 -12.02 36.71
C VAL A 840 -22.00 -11.74 38.20
N ILE A 841 -21.93 -10.50 38.64
CA ILE A 841 -22.06 -10.13 40.05
C ILE A 841 -23.51 -10.21 40.54
N ILE A 842 -24.48 -9.81 39.69
CA ILE A 842 -25.87 -9.64 40.11
C ILE A 842 -26.74 -10.87 39.86
N THR A 843 -26.43 -11.71 38.84
CA THR A 843 -27.28 -12.84 38.46
C THR A 843 -27.22 -13.99 39.44
N PRO A 844 -28.34 -14.39 40.10
CA PRO A 844 -28.37 -15.54 41.01
C PRO A 844 -27.93 -16.82 40.29
N GLY A 845 -27.08 -17.59 40.93
CA GLY A 845 -26.49 -18.81 40.39
C GLY A 845 -25.17 -18.57 39.67
N ILE A 846 -25.04 -17.53 38.85
CA ILE A 846 -23.75 -17.17 38.25
C ILE A 846 -22.81 -16.58 39.30
N ASN A 847 -23.31 -15.71 40.18
CA ASN A 847 -22.52 -15.09 41.24
C ASN A 847 -21.93 -16.15 42.20
N GLN A 848 -22.61 -17.26 42.40
CA GLN A 848 -22.08 -18.37 43.21
C GLN A 848 -20.87 -19.06 42.55
N PHE A 849 -20.86 -19.14 41.22
CA PHE A 849 -19.70 -19.69 40.48
C PHE A 849 -18.46 -18.79 40.54
N PHE A 850 -18.66 -17.49 40.66
CA PHE A 850 -17.57 -16.50 40.77
C PHE A 850 -17.27 -16.15 42.23
N ASP A 851 -17.91 -16.81 43.19
CA ASP A 851 -17.80 -16.54 44.62
C ASP A 851 -17.91 -15.04 44.97
N VAL A 852 -18.92 -14.39 44.43
CA VAL A 852 -19.18 -12.96 44.60
C VAL A 852 -20.50 -12.68 45.28
N THR A 853 -20.52 -11.67 46.15
CA THR A 853 -21.71 -11.22 46.89
C THR A 853 -22.25 -9.92 46.25
N PRO A 854 -23.51 -9.85 45.78
CA PRO A 854 -24.02 -8.64 45.15
C PRO A 854 -23.98 -7.42 46.08
N PRO A 855 -23.30 -6.34 45.74
CA PRO A 855 -23.24 -5.12 46.55
C PRO A 855 -24.58 -4.39 46.65
N SER A 856 -24.87 -3.73 47.76
CA SER A 856 -26.01 -2.83 47.93
C SER A 856 -25.85 -1.57 47.07
N LEU A 857 -26.93 -0.81 46.87
CA LEU A 857 -26.92 0.40 46.06
C LEU A 857 -25.88 1.43 46.55
N MET A 858 -25.69 1.54 47.87
CA MET A 858 -24.67 2.45 48.46
C MET A 858 -23.26 1.97 48.11
N GLN A 859 -23.01 0.67 48.18
CA GLN A 859 -21.71 0.05 47.88
C GLN A 859 -21.40 0.19 46.37
N TRP A 860 -22.39 0.00 45.49
CA TRP A 860 -22.26 0.31 44.07
C TRP A 860 -21.91 1.79 43.83
N GLY A 861 -22.49 2.72 44.60
CA GLY A 861 -22.13 4.14 44.52
C GLY A 861 -20.65 4.41 44.82
N ILE A 862 -20.11 3.67 45.86
CA ILE A 862 -18.68 3.75 46.19
C ILE A 862 -17.81 3.14 45.10
N VAL A 863 -18.18 1.95 44.57
CA VAL A 863 -17.48 1.28 43.47
C VAL A 863 -17.42 2.19 42.24
N PHE A 864 -18.55 2.73 41.79
CA PHE A 864 -18.59 3.66 40.65
C PHE A 864 -17.80 4.95 40.89
N GLY A 865 -17.87 5.55 42.09
CA GLY A 865 -17.17 6.77 42.44
C GLY A 865 -15.66 6.58 42.39
N ILE A 866 -15.15 5.48 42.95
CA ILE A 866 -13.71 5.17 42.95
C ILE A 866 -13.28 4.80 41.51
N SER A 867 -14.04 4.00 40.78
CA SER A 867 -13.71 3.63 39.41
C SER A 867 -13.67 4.86 38.48
N PHE A 868 -14.62 5.78 38.62
CA PHE A 868 -14.66 7.01 37.83
C PHE A 868 -13.49 7.95 38.16
N SER A 869 -12.96 7.93 39.38
CA SER A 869 -11.87 8.79 39.81
C SER A 869 -10.59 8.64 38.98
N ILE A 870 -10.40 7.48 38.30
CA ILE A 870 -9.25 7.26 37.43
C ILE A 870 -9.20 8.27 36.27
N ILE A 871 -10.35 8.70 35.75
CA ILE A 871 -10.40 9.74 34.72
C ILE A 871 -9.80 11.04 35.25
N VAL A 872 -10.17 11.41 36.47
CA VAL A 872 -9.67 12.66 37.10
C VAL A 872 -8.16 12.61 37.35
N PHE A 873 -7.67 11.49 37.90
CA PHE A 873 -6.23 11.34 38.20
C PHE A 873 -5.39 11.33 36.91
N VAL A 874 -5.84 10.61 35.89
CA VAL A 874 -5.12 10.57 34.61
C VAL A 874 -5.15 11.93 33.91
N GLU A 875 -6.25 12.65 33.93
CA GLU A 875 -6.32 14.01 33.38
C GLU A 875 -5.39 15.00 34.11
N ILE A 876 -5.27 14.90 35.43
CA ILE A 876 -4.30 15.68 36.22
C ILE A 876 -2.87 15.33 35.79
N ALA A 877 -2.55 14.03 35.67
CA ALA A 877 -1.24 13.58 35.23
C ALA A 877 -0.93 14.09 33.80
N LYS A 878 -1.86 14.00 32.84
CA LYS A 878 -1.72 14.55 31.49
C LYS A 878 -1.49 16.07 31.50
N ALA A 879 -2.16 16.82 32.39
CA ALA A 879 -1.96 18.25 32.53
C ALA A 879 -0.53 18.58 33.02
N ILE A 880 -0.01 17.83 33.98
CA ILE A 880 1.37 17.97 34.49
C ILE A 880 2.36 17.64 33.35
N PHE A 881 2.20 16.54 32.65
CA PHE A 881 3.09 16.16 31.53
C PHE A 881 3.11 17.23 30.43
N ARG A 882 1.94 17.78 30.06
CA ARG A 882 1.87 18.89 29.09
C ARG A 882 2.65 20.14 29.54
N THR A 883 2.60 20.44 30.81
CA THR A 883 3.29 21.62 31.38
C THR A 883 4.81 21.42 31.35
N VAL A 884 5.28 20.23 31.74
CA VAL A 884 6.71 19.88 31.72
C VAL A 884 7.27 19.87 30.31
N ARG A 885 6.52 19.28 29.33
CA ARG A 885 6.95 19.21 27.92
C ARG A 885 6.96 20.57 27.19
N LYS A 886 6.17 21.55 27.64
CA LYS A 886 6.22 22.92 27.08
C LYS A 886 7.45 23.70 27.59
N GLN A 887 8.06 23.25 28.66
CA GLN A 887 9.26 23.87 29.24
C GLN A 887 10.57 23.23 28.78
N ALA A 888 10.52 22.01 28.22
CA ALA A 888 11.63 21.31 27.59
C ALA A 888 11.53 21.43 26.05
#